data_9e59c642de7d4ba613a75cb00ab3c6aa
#
_entry.id   9e59c642de7d4ba613a75cb00ab3c6aa
#
_cell.length_a   1.000
_cell.length_b   1.000
_cell.length_c   1.000
_cell.angle_alpha   90.00
_cell.angle_beta   90.00
_cell.angle_gamma   90.00
#
_symmetry.space_group_name_H-M   'P 1'
#
loop_
_entity.id
_entity.type
_entity.pdbx_description
1 polymer ?
#
loop_
_entity_poly.entity_id
_entity_poly.type
_entity_poly.pdbx_seq_one_letter_code
_entity_poly.pdbx_strand_id
1 'polypeptide(L)'
;MEWLAPFEVSFVQRALWGGLLVSCLCALAGTWVVVRGMAFLSDAMAHGMLPGVAIAALVGGNLLLGAAFSAAAMAVGVSVLGRGTRFAADTGIGLLFVGMLSAGVIIVSRSPSFAVDLTGFLFGDVLAVAERDLWYLAAATVLAAVVSVFGYRAFVALTFDPRKAHTLGLRPRLANVALIALLTLAIVASFHIVGTLLVFGLLIAPPAAAVYWVHRIPAIMICAAALGAVATFAGLLISWHARTAAGATIAATAVALFFVSALSSWLRDRIRSSRGTPKPVAMLLIAATIVSVMGCGTRDSAHPGEMTPHGYVAGAEETDEAQPRLVVADSATGAVRVVDLVTEDITDLARVEGVGRVTADGRFAFLSAPDGVRIVDAGAWTVDHGDHAHYYRAPARDLGTLAGAPVSAVHADSAVTALVSETGGTTLLDRSALGTGARHERGAIADGVAVPYAEHLLVAVPALDRVEVRARDAATAAVLAQPCPRPRGFAVTRRGVVFGCADGALVVTARNAVFTGEKIPYPPGTSDDDRATEFFHRPGSATLVAEAGRRGVWVLDVHRKTWTALDIGPVVAANTAGEGAALLALTADGLLHSYDAVSGRENAAARPLTAPMPDGAPAPQILVDEHRAYLNDPAARAIHEIDYTDNLRIARTFGLDITPTAMVETGR
;
A
#
# COMPACT_ATOMS: atom_id res chain seq x y z
N MET A 1 17.85 30.31 -2.96
CA MET A 1 17.94 29.37 -1.81
C MET A 1 16.85 28.28 -1.87
N GLU A 2 16.34 28.00 -3.07
CA GLU A 2 15.26 27.01 -3.28
C GLU A 2 15.67 25.53 -3.11
N TRP A 3 16.95 25.22 -3.24
CA TRP A 3 17.47 23.85 -3.16
C TRP A 3 17.39 23.22 -1.76
N LEU A 4 17.29 24.01 -0.70
CA LEU A 4 17.18 23.54 0.68
C LEU A 4 15.75 23.62 1.25
N ALA A 5 14.80 24.10 0.46
CA ALA A 5 13.39 24.16 0.84
C ALA A 5 12.81 22.85 1.39
N PRO A 6 13.20 21.65 0.90
CA PRO A 6 12.70 20.40 1.46
C PRO A 6 12.94 20.25 2.97
N PHE A 7 14.06 20.76 3.46
CA PHE A 7 14.44 20.63 4.89
C PHE A 7 13.72 21.63 5.81
N GLU A 8 12.86 22.49 5.28
CA GLU A 8 11.95 23.31 6.08
C GLU A 8 10.69 22.53 6.50
N VAL A 9 10.40 21.41 5.81
CA VAL A 9 9.24 20.57 6.06
C VAL A 9 9.52 19.56 7.19
N SER A 10 8.63 19.50 8.17
CA SER A 10 8.84 18.73 9.42
C SER A 10 9.06 17.24 9.22
N PHE A 11 8.37 16.59 8.26
CA PHE A 11 8.58 15.17 8.00
C PHE A 11 9.93 14.88 7.33
N VAL A 12 10.42 15.77 6.43
CA VAL A 12 11.76 15.64 5.83
C VAL A 12 12.85 15.83 6.88
N GLN A 13 12.65 16.74 7.86
CA GLN A 13 13.57 16.88 8.99
C GLN A 13 13.64 15.61 9.82
N ARG A 14 12.48 14.98 10.13
CA ARG A 14 12.47 13.70 10.84
C ARG A 14 13.13 12.58 10.04
N ALA A 15 12.88 12.51 8.73
CA ALA A 15 13.55 11.59 7.82
C ALA A 15 15.08 11.78 7.83
N LEU A 16 15.55 13.03 7.82
CA LEU A 16 16.97 13.34 7.89
C LEU A 16 17.58 12.87 9.22
N TRP A 17 16.98 13.21 10.36
CA TRP A 17 17.47 12.77 11.67
C TRP A 17 17.43 11.26 11.83
N GLY A 18 16.37 10.60 11.35
CA GLY A 18 16.26 9.14 11.30
C GLY A 18 17.37 8.51 10.48
N GLY A 19 17.58 8.99 9.25
CA GLY A 19 18.62 8.49 8.36
C GLY A 19 20.04 8.75 8.89
N LEU A 20 20.28 9.86 9.59
CA LEU A 20 21.56 10.13 10.27
C LEU A 20 21.82 9.14 11.40
N LEU A 21 20.83 8.85 12.23
CA LEU A 21 20.94 7.85 13.31
C LEU A 21 21.17 6.45 12.76
N VAL A 22 20.42 6.07 11.71
CA VAL A 22 20.63 4.79 11.01
C VAL A 22 22.03 4.74 10.40
N SER A 23 22.53 5.81 9.78
CA SER A 23 23.88 5.88 9.23
C SER A 23 24.95 5.66 10.31
N CYS A 24 24.79 6.26 11.49
CA CYS A 24 25.69 6.05 12.63
C CYS A 24 25.63 4.60 13.13
N LEU A 25 24.42 4.05 13.30
CA LEU A 25 24.20 2.68 13.77
C LEU A 25 24.80 1.66 12.78
N CYS A 26 24.52 1.86 11.49
CA CYS A 26 25.08 1.04 10.41
C CYS A 26 26.61 1.17 10.30
N ALA A 27 27.19 2.34 10.52
CA ALA A 27 28.64 2.52 10.52
C ALA A 27 29.32 1.73 11.64
N LEU A 28 28.72 1.70 12.86
CA LEU A 28 29.24 0.95 14.00
C LEU A 28 29.22 -0.56 13.77
N ALA A 29 28.10 -1.11 13.29
CA ALA A 29 27.95 -2.54 13.04
C ALA A 29 28.61 -2.96 11.71
N GLY A 30 28.38 -2.20 10.64
CA GLY A 30 28.81 -2.50 9.28
C GLY A 30 30.32 -2.47 9.09
N THR A 31 31.04 -1.65 9.85
CA THR A 31 32.52 -1.70 9.84
C THR A 31 33.03 -3.09 10.19
N TRP A 32 32.46 -3.76 11.19
CA TRP A 32 32.81 -5.12 11.54
C TRP A 32 32.37 -6.15 10.48
N VAL A 33 31.21 -5.92 9.86
CA VAL A 33 30.71 -6.74 8.74
C VAL A 33 31.69 -6.73 7.58
N VAL A 34 32.12 -5.53 7.16
CA VAL A 34 33.04 -5.35 6.02
C VAL A 34 34.42 -5.89 6.33
N VAL A 35 35.00 -5.55 7.48
CA VAL A 35 36.36 -5.98 7.86
C VAL A 35 36.46 -7.49 8.06
N ARG A 36 35.37 -8.17 8.45
CA ARG A 36 35.34 -9.63 8.60
C ARG A 36 34.80 -10.38 7.39
N GLY A 37 34.37 -9.70 6.33
CA GLY A 37 33.79 -10.31 5.14
C GLY A 37 32.46 -11.01 5.40
N MET A 38 31.61 -10.48 6.31
CA MET A 38 30.34 -11.09 6.71
C MET A 38 29.13 -10.44 6.01
N ALA A 39 29.31 -9.90 4.80
CA ALA A 39 28.21 -9.23 4.07
C ALA A 39 27.02 -10.16 3.83
N PHE A 40 27.27 -11.41 3.44
CA PHE A 40 26.21 -12.40 3.23
C PHE A 40 25.44 -12.74 4.52
N LEU A 41 26.12 -12.76 5.67
CA LEU A 41 25.44 -12.95 6.96
C LEU A 41 24.47 -11.79 7.26
N SER A 42 24.85 -10.55 6.95
CA SER A 42 23.98 -9.40 7.20
C SER A 42 22.73 -9.42 6.35
N ASP A 43 22.81 -9.83 5.09
CA ASP A 43 21.67 -10.02 4.21
C ASP A 43 20.76 -11.15 4.69
N ALA A 44 21.36 -12.30 5.02
CA ALA A 44 20.63 -13.43 5.58
C ALA A 44 19.89 -13.09 6.90
N MET A 45 20.48 -12.23 7.75
CA MET A 45 19.86 -11.75 8.98
C MET A 45 18.68 -10.81 8.70
N ALA A 46 18.79 -9.92 7.69
CA ALA A 46 17.73 -9.00 7.31
C ALA A 46 16.48 -9.77 6.82
N HIS A 47 16.65 -10.75 5.96
CA HIS A 47 15.55 -11.59 5.49
C HIS A 47 15.10 -12.64 6.52
N GLY A 48 15.97 -13.05 7.43
CA GLY A 48 15.65 -13.97 8.53
C GLY A 48 14.64 -13.42 9.55
N MET A 49 14.34 -12.11 9.50
CA MET A 49 13.30 -11.50 10.35
C MET A 49 11.87 -11.77 9.84
N LEU A 50 11.71 -12.07 8.55
CA LEU A 50 10.39 -12.18 7.89
C LEU A 50 9.41 -13.13 8.60
N PRO A 51 9.78 -14.36 9.03
CA PRO A 51 8.83 -15.24 9.71
C PRO A 51 8.26 -14.65 11.00
N GLY A 52 9.10 -13.97 11.78
CA GLY A 52 8.65 -13.39 13.04
C GLY A 52 7.76 -12.16 12.85
N VAL A 53 8.07 -11.33 11.87
CA VAL A 53 7.21 -10.21 11.48
C VAL A 53 5.86 -10.73 10.98
N ALA A 54 5.87 -11.76 10.13
CA ALA A 54 4.66 -12.39 9.61
C ALA A 54 3.78 -13.00 10.73
N ILE A 55 4.40 -13.70 11.69
CA ILE A 55 3.67 -14.24 12.85
C ILE A 55 3.09 -13.11 13.70
N ALA A 56 3.88 -12.07 14.00
CA ALA A 56 3.42 -10.95 14.80
C ALA A 56 2.24 -10.22 14.12
N ALA A 57 2.29 -10.04 12.81
CA ALA A 57 1.19 -9.47 12.03
C ALA A 57 -0.08 -10.33 12.10
N LEU A 58 0.05 -11.66 11.98
CA LEU A 58 -1.09 -12.59 12.05
C LEU A 58 -1.78 -12.61 13.43
N VAL A 59 -1.00 -12.42 14.50
CA VAL A 59 -1.51 -12.47 15.90
C VAL A 59 -1.93 -11.07 16.38
N GLY A 60 -1.75 -10.03 15.55
CA GLY A 60 -1.99 -8.64 15.97
C GLY A 60 -0.98 -8.14 17.01
N GLY A 61 0.22 -8.74 17.04
CA GLY A 61 1.29 -8.42 17.97
C GLY A 61 2.23 -7.31 17.48
N ASN A 62 3.21 -6.98 18.31
CA ASN A 62 4.21 -5.97 17.96
C ASN A 62 5.21 -6.52 16.92
N LEU A 63 5.26 -5.91 15.73
CA LEU A 63 6.12 -6.32 14.61
C LEU A 63 7.60 -6.28 14.96
N LEU A 64 8.03 -5.29 15.76
CA LEU A 64 9.41 -5.14 16.19
C LEU A 64 9.87 -6.29 17.10
N LEU A 65 8.99 -6.74 18.00
CA LEU A 65 9.26 -7.92 18.83
C LEU A 65 9.32 -9.19 17.99
N GLY A 66 8.41 -9.35 17.02
CA GLY A 66 8.43 -10.47 16.07
C GLY A 66 9.74 -10.52 15.29
N ALA A 67 10.16 -9.39 14.72
CA ALA A 67 11.43 -9.24 14.03
C ALA A 67 12.63 -9.61 14.93
N ALA A 68 12.66 -9.09 16.16
CA ALA A 68 13.73 -9.34 17.12
C ALA A 68 13.85 -10.82 17.49
N PHE A 69 12.72 -11.50 17.76
CA PHE A 69 12.70 -12.94 18.06
C PHE A 69 13.19 -13.78 16.87
N SER A 70 12.73 -13.48 15.66
CA SER A 70 13.15 -14.22 14.46
C SER A 70 14.62 -13.97 14.12
N ALA A 71 15.10 -12.74 14.24
CA ALA A 71 16.51 -12.40 14.07
C ALA A 71 17.38 -13.07 15.13
N ALA A 72 16.93 -13.16 16.38
CA ALA A 72 17.63 -13.89 17.44
C ALA A 72 17.67 -15.40 17.15
N ALA A 73 16.58 -15.98 16.65
CA ALA A 73 16.54 -17.40 16.24
C ALA A 73 17.53 -17.67 15.11
N MET A 74 17.58 -16.78 14.10
CA MET A 74 18.56 -16.84 13.01
C MET A 74 19.98 -16.74 13.54
N ALA A 75 20.28 -15.80 14.44
CA ALA A 75 21.58 -15.62 15.08
C ALA A 75 22.06 -16.85 15.86
N VAL A 76 21.12 -17.47 16.61
CA VAL A 76 21.38 -18.74 17.33
C VAL A 76 21.62 -19.87 16.32
N GLY A 77 20.81 -20.00 15.28
CA GLY A 77 20.96 -20.99 14.22
C GLY A 77 22.35 -20.93 13.57
N VAL A 78 22.78 -19.73 13.15
CA VAL A 78 24.11 -19.48 12.59
C VAL A 78 25.22 -19.85 13.59
N SER A 79 25.03 -19.48 14.88
CA SER A 79 26.02 -19.79 15.92
C SER A 79 26.12 -21.29 16.23
N VAL A 80 25.05 -22.05 16.10
CA VAL A 80 25.01 -23.50 16.34
C VAL A 80 25.58 -24.25 15.13
N LEU A 81 25.14 -23.92 13.90
CA LEU A 81 25.64 -24.58 12.70
C LEU A 81 27.14 -24.33 12.48
N GLY A 82 27.63 -23.14 12.83
CA GLY A 82 29.07 -22.82 12.73
C GLY A 82 29.98 -23.63 13.66
N ARG A 83 29.43 -24.42 14.60
CA ARG A 83 30.21 -25.16 15.60
C ARG A 83 30.51 -26.61 15.27
N GLY A 84 29.78 -27.27 14.35
CA GLY A 84 29.84 -28.71 14.22
C GLY A 84 29.67 -29.28 12.83
N THR A 85 29.54 -28.49 11.80
CA THR A 85 29.26 -29.00 10.46
C THR A 85 30.52 -29.17 9.63
N ARG A 86 30.52 -30.21 8.77
CA ARG A 86 31.54 -30.45 7.73
C ARG A 86 31.42 -29.46 6.55
N PHE A 87 30.44 -28.55 6.60
CA PHE A 87 30.17 -27.58 5.56
C PHE A 87 30.85 -26.24 5.85
N ALA A 88 31.15 -25.48 4.81
CA ALA A 88 31.61 -24.11 4.93
C ALA A 88 30.55 -23.24 5.66
N ALA A 89 31.00 -22.26 6.44
CA ALA A 89 30.09 -21.42 7.24
C ALA A 89 29.01 -20.76 6.37
N ASP A 90 29.36 -20.33 5.17
CA ASP A 90 28.44 -19.68 4.21
C ASP A 90 27.33 -20.62 3.74
N THR A 91 27.62 -21.93 3.58
CA THR A 91 26.59 -22.92 3.21
C THR A 91 25.52 -23.06 4.32
N GLY A 92 25.96 -23.06 5.58
CA GLY A 92 25.05 -23.11 6.73
C GLY A 92 24.19 -21.86 6.85
N ILE A 93 24.77 -20.70 6.61
CA ILE A 93 24.05 -19.41 6.58
C ILE A 93 23.02 -19.41 5.43
N GLY A 94 23.41 -19.86 4.23
CA GLY A 94 22.54 -19.94 3.06
C GLY A 94 21.33 -20.85 3.27
N LEU A 95 21.52 -22.02 3.89
CA LEU A 95 20.41 -22.95 4.21
C LEU A 95 19.42 -22.34 5.22
N LEU A 96 19.94 -21.69 6.26
CA LEU A 96 19.09 -20.98 7.24
C LEU A 96 18.36 -19.81 6.58
N PHE A 97 19.03 -19.04 5.72
CA PHE A 97 18.43 -17.94 4.96
C PHE A 97 17.24 -18.42 4.12
N VAL A 98 17.46 -19.45 3.27
CA VAL A 98 16.38 -19.99 2.42
C VAL A 98 15.26 -20.58 3.28
N GLY A 99 15.60 -21.29 4.37
CA GLY A 99 14.62 -21.87 5.28
C GLY A 99 13.75 -20.81 5.98
N MET A 100 14.37 -19.76 6.51
CA MET A 100 13.65 -18.66 7.16
C MET A 100 12.82 -17.85 6.15
N LEU A 101 13.40 -17.54 4.99
CA LEU A 101 12.68 -16.82 3.94
C LEU A 101 11.46 -17.61 3.46
N SER A 102 11.64 -18.92 3.18
CA SER A 102 10.54 -19.79 2.77
C SER A 102 9.46 -19.91 3.85
N ALA A 103 9.85 -20.06 5.12
CA ALA A 103 8.90 -20.06 6.22
C ALA A 103 8.13 -18.75 6.32
N GLY A 104 8.82 -17.61 6.18
CA GLY A 104 8.19 -16.28 6.16
C GLY A 104 7.16 -16.15 5.02
N VAL A 105 7.54 -16.50 3.81
CA VAL A 105 6.63 -16.46 2.63
C VAL A 105 5.44 -17.40 2.81
N ILE A 106 5.64 -18.62 3.33
CA ILE A 106 4.54 -19.57 3.60
C ILE A 106 3.56 -18.99 4.63
N ILE A 107 4.06 -18.33 5.68
CA ILE A 107 3.22 -17.71 6.71
C ILE A 107 2.47 -16.52 6.11
N VAL A 108 3.15 -15.66 5.37
CA VAL A 108 2.57 -14.50 4.66
C VAL A 108 1.50 -14.94 3.67
N SER A 109 1.73 -16.02 2.91
CA SER A 109 0.77 -16.51 1.91
C SER A 109 -0.57 -16.99 2.52
N ARG A 110 -0.61 -17.22 3.82
CA ARG A 110 -1.83 -17.56 4.57
C ARG A 110 -2.56 -16.33 5.13
N SER A 111 -1.93 -15.16 5.07
CA SER A 111 -2.51 -13.89 5.54
C SER A 111 -3.09 -13.12 4.36
N PRO A 112 -4.39 -12.83 4.32
CA PRO A 112 -5.00 -12.06 3.23
C PRO A 112 -4.58 -10.58 3.20
N SER A 113 -4.13 -10.04 4.34
CA SER A 113 -3.83 -8.61 4.51
C SER A 113 -2.34 -8.26 4.39
N PHE A 114 -1.43 -9.21 4.56
CA PHE A 114 0.01 -8.95 4.63
C PHE A 114 0.72 -8.96 3.26
N ALA A 115 0.10 -9.49 2.22
CA ALA A 115 0.70 -9.50 0.87
C ALA A 115 0.87 -8.09 0.27
N VAL A 116 0.11 -7.10 0.77
CA VAL A 116 0.18 -5.68 0.36
C VAL A 116 1.34 -4.95 1.04
N ASP A 117 1.83 -5.45 2.18
CA ASP A 117 2.84 -4.77 3.01
C ASP A 117 4.28 -5.24 2.75
N LEU A 118 4.50 -6.17 1.82
CA LEU A 118 5.82 -6.70 1.53
C LEU A 118 6.75 -5.66 0.90
N THR A 119 6.21 -4.75 0.11
CA THR A 119 6.93 -3.60 -0.47
C THR A 119 7.34 -2.61 0.61
N GLY A 120 6.46 -2.28 1.55
CA GLY A 120 6.77 -1.46 2.73
C GLY A 120 7.87 -2.10 3.60
N PHE A 121 7.85 -3.43 3.74
CA PHE A 121 8.90 -4.17 4.45
C PHE A 121 10.27 -4.09 3.75
N LEU A 122 10.31 -4.16 2.41
CA LEU A 122 11.56 -4.14 1.63
C LEU A 122 12.14 -2.73 1.50
N PHE A 123 11.31 -1.74 1.20
CA PHE A 123 11.74 -0.38 0.89
C PHE A 123 11.61 0.58 2.08
N GLY A 124 10.79 0.25 3.08
CA GLY A 124 10.49 1.11 4.22
C GLY A 124 9.77 2.39 3.82
N ASP A 125 9.41 3.18 4.82
CA ASP A 125 8.88 4.53 4.62
C ASP A 125 9.71 5.53 5.43
N VAL A 126 10.84 5.97 4.83
CA VAL A 126 11.77 6.91 5.44
C VAL A 126 11.10 8.26 5.75
N LEU A 127 10.02 8.61 5.04
CA LEU A 127 9.32 9.89 5.21
C LEU A 127 8.25 9.83 6.31
N ALA A 128 7.79 8.62 6.71
CA ALA A 128 6.79 8.42 7.76
C ALA A 128 7.38 8.29 9.19
N VAL A 129 8.64 8.63 9.40
CA VAL A 129 9.33 8.54 10.70
C VAL A 129 8.62 9.39 11.76
N ALA A 130 8.13 8.74 12.83
CA ALA A 130 7.55 9.41 13.98
C ALA A 130 8.63 9.82 15.00
N GLU A 131 8.33 10.81 15.86
CA GLU A 131 9.27 11.27 16.89
C GLU A 131 9.70 10.16 17.87
N ARG A 132 8.80 9.25 18.21
CA ARG A 132 9.10 8.08 19.06
C ARG A 132 10.15 7.17 18.44
N ASP A 133 10.17 7.05 17.11
CA ASP A 133 11.08 6.18 16.39
C ASP A 133 12.51 6.74 16.42
N LEU A 134 12.66 8.07 16.41
CA LEU A 134 13.94 8.73 16.61
C LEU A 134 14.54 8.40 18.00
N TRP A 135 13.72 8.35 19.04
CA TRP A 135 14.18 7.97 20.39
C TRP A 135 14.60 6.49 20.45
N TYR A 136 13.88 5.59 19.79
CA TYR A 136 14.28 4.18 19.70
C TYR A 136 15.60 4.02 18.94
N LEU A 137 15.78 4.71 17.81
CA LEU A 137 17.03 4.73 17.06
C LEU A 137 18.19 5.33 17.85
N ALA A 138 17.95 6.44 18.54
CA ALA A 138 18.97 7.07 19.40
C ALA A 138 19.42 6.11 20.51
N ALA A 139 18.49 5.45 21.19
CA ALA A 139 18.79 4.48 22.22
C ALA A 139 19.57 3.28 21.66
N ALA A 140 19.17 2.74 20.49
CA ALA A 140 19.88 1.67 19.80
C ALA A 140 21.29 2.09 19.39
N THR A 141 21.46 3.30 18.87
CA THR A 141 22.77 3.85 18.47
C THR A 141 23.69 4.03 19.68
N VAL A 142 23.19 4.56 20.80
CA VAL A 142 23.95 4.67 22.06
C VAL A 142 24.37 3.29 22.56
N LEU A 143 23.44 2.31 22.57
CA LEU A 143 23.76 0.95 22.98
C LEU A 143 24.82 0.32 22.07
N ALA A 144 24.68 0.48 20.75
CA ALA A 144 25.67 0.01 19.76
C ALA A 144 27.05 0.65 19.97
N ALA A 145 27.09 1.95 20.28
CA ALA A 145 28.34 2.65 20.58
C ALA A 145 28.99 2.11 21.85
N VAL A 146 28.20 1.92 22.92
CA VAL A 146 28.67 1.33 24.18
C VAL A 146 29.24 -0.06 23.95
N VAL A 147 28.51 -0.94 23.25
CA VAL A 147 28.98 -2.31 22.92
C VAL A 147 30.25 -2.28 22.07
N SER A 148 30.32 -1.36 21.10
CA SER A 148 31.50 -1.20 20.23
C SER A 148 32.72 -0.70 20.99
N VAL A 149 32.58 0.23 21.92
CA VAL A 149 33.67 0.78 22.73
C VAL A 149 34.20 -0.28 23.71
N PHE A 150 33.32 -0.89 24.51
CA PHE A 150 33.74 -1.91 25.49
C PHE A 150 34.20 -3.21 24.82
N GLY A 151 33.58 -3.60 23.72
CA GLY A 151 33.92 -4.79 22.93
C GLY A 151 35.12 -4.59 22.00
N TYR A 152 35.61 -3.38 21.80
CA TYR A 152 36.59 -3.02 20.77
C TYR A 152 37.81 -3.96 20.75
N ARG A 153 38.49 -4.14 21.89
CA ARG A 153 39.70 -5.01 22.00
C ARG A 153 39.37 -6.47 21.66
N ALA A 154 38.23 -6.96 22.11
CA ALA A 154 37.79 -8.33 21.86
C ALA A 154 37.38 -8.52 20.39
N PHE A 155 36.73 -7.54 19.78
CA PHE A 155 36.30 -7.57 18.37
C PHE A 155 37.52 -7.49 17.42
N VAL A 156 38.48 -6.63 17.71
CA VAL A 156 39.76 -6.55 16.94
C VAL A 156 40.51 -7.89 17.03
N ALA A 157 40.73 -8.41 18.24
CA ALA A 157 41.42 -9.68 18.43
C ALA A 157 40.69 -10.84 17.71
N LEU A 158 39.37 -10.90 17.80
CA LEU A 158 38.54 -11.90 17.12
C LEU A 158 38.60 -11.80 15.59
N THR A 159 38.78 -10.59 15.06
CA THR A 159 38.80 -10.34 13.61
C THR A 159 40.12 -10.79 12.98
N PHE A 160 41.25 -10.56 13.66
CA PHE A 160 42.57 -10.84 13.09
C PHE A 160 43.10 -12.22 13.48
N ASP A 161 42.89 -12.69 14.72
CA ASP A 161 43.34 -14.01 15.18
C ASP A 161 42.52 -14.51 16.36
N PRO A 162 41.53 -15.40 16.12
CA PRO A 162 40.69 -15.99 17.18
C PRO A 162 41.50 -16.79 18.21
N ARG A 163 42.66 -17.35 17.84
CA ARG A 163 43.54 -18.13 18.75
C ARG A 163 44.26 -17.21 19.72
N LYS A 164 44.76 -16.07 19.24
CA LYS A 164 45.36 -15.02 20.08
C LYS A 164 44.31 -14.38 21.00
N ALA A 165 43.07 -14.19 20.54
CA ALA A 165 42.00 -13.72 21.39
C ALA A 165 41.76 -14.64 22.62
N HIS A 166 41.91 -15.95 22.43
CA HIS A 166 41.78 -16.92 23.53
C HIS A 166 42.97 -16.82 24.52
N THR A 167 44.22 -16.73 24.04
CA THR A 167 45.38 -16.61 24.89
C THR A 167 45.43 -15.28 25.68
N LEU A 168 44.81 -14.22 25.15
CA LEU A 168 44.65 -12.91 25.83
C LEU A 168 43.50 -12.85 26.80
N GLY A 169 42.75 -13.96 27.01
CA GLY A 169 41.62 -14.02 27.91
C GLY A 169 40.35 -13.25 27.46
N LEU A 170 40.29 -12.85 26.19
CA LEU A 170 39.23 -12.00 25.63
C LEU A 170 37.94 -12.77 25.27
N ARG A 171 37.76 -14.00 25.75
CA ARG A 171 36.57 -14.85 25.58
C ARG A 171 35.97 -14.78 24.16
N PRO A 172 36.63 -15.32 23.11
CA PRO A 172 36.25 -15.15 21.71
C PRO A 172 34.81 -15.57 21.40
N ARG A 173 34.25 -16.52 22.15
CA ARG A 173 32.85 -16.95 22.01
C ARG A 173 31.87 -15.82 22.38
N LEU A 174 32.12 -15.13 23.50
CA LEU A 174 31.28 -13.99 23.92
C LEU A 174 31.44 -12.81 22.98
N ALA A 175 32.67 -12.53 22.51
CA ALA A 175 32.92 -11.49 21.52
C ALA A 175 32.16 -11.75 20.21
N ASN A 176 32.12 -13.00 19.73
CA ASN A 176 31.37 -13.34 18.52
C ASN A 176 29.85 -13.19 18.72
N VAL A 177 29.31 -13.64 19.86
CA VAL A 177 27.89 -13.47 20.21
C VAL A 177 27.53 -11.97 20.31
N ALA A 178 28.38 -11.17 20.96
CA ALA A 178 28.16 -9.73 21.08
C ALA A 178 28.19 -9.02 19.73
N LEU A 179 29.03 -9.47 18.80
CA LEU A 179 29.13 -8.90 17.48
C LEU A 179 27.92 -9.26 16.60
N ILE A 180 27.43 -10.51 16.68
CA ILE A 180 26.19 -10.92 16.01
C ILE A 180 25.00 -10.17 16.64
N ALA A 181 24.96 -9.99 17.96
CA ALA A 181 23.92 -9.22 18.63
C ALA A 181 23.95 -7.73 18.23
N LEU A 182 25.14 -7.15 18.05
CA LEU A 182 25.31 -5.78 17.54
C LEU A 182 24.74 -5.64 16.13
N LEU A 183 25.05 -6.60 15.26
CA LEU A 183 24.52 -6.66 13.90
C LEU A 183 22.98 -6.81 13.90
N THR A 184 22.47 -7.73 14.72
CA THR A 184 21.02 -7.93 14.90
C THR A 184 20.34 -6.67 15.38
N LEU A 185 20.91 -5.98 16.37
CA LEU A 185 20.39 -4.71 16.89
C LEU A 185 20.33 -3.66 15.78
N ALA A 186 21.41 -3.51 15.00
CA ALA A 186 21.46 -2.55 13.91
C ALA A 186 20.38 -2.81 12.86
N ILE A 187 20.21 -4.07 12.44
CA ILE A 187 19.22 -4.44 11.44
C ILE A 187 17.80 -4.24 11.99
N VAL A 188 17.49 -4.80 13.18
CA VAL A 188 16.14 -4.75 13.77
C VAL A 188 15.69 -3.32 14.10
N ALA A 189 16.60 -2.48 14.62
CA ALA A 189 16.23 -1.10 14.95
C ALA A 189 16.02 -0.22 13.71
N SER A 190 16.69 -0.53 12.60
CA SER A 190 16.65 0.29 11.40
C SER A 190 15.57 -0.15 10.40
N PHE A 191 15.23 -1.45 10.33
CA PHE A 191 14.39 -1.98 9.26
C PHE A 191 12.97 -1.40 9.25
N HIS A 192 12.41 -1.16 10.43
CA HIS A 192 11.04 -0.64 10.56
C HIS A 192 10.87 0.77 9.99
N ILE A 193 11.98 1.52 9.95
CA ILE A 193 11.98 2.92 9.54
C ILE A 193 12.42 3.07 8.09
N VAL A 194 13.45 2.33 7.68
CA VAL A 194 14.11 2.55 6.39
C VAL A 194 14.06 1.35 5.44
N GLY A 195 13.40 0.26 5.86
CA GLY A 195 13.31 -0.98 5.07
C GLY A 195 14.62 -1.76 4.97
N THR A 196 14.52 -3.02 4.55
CA THR A 196 15.67 -3.93 4.51
C THR A 196 16.72 -3.53 3.47
N LEU A 197 16.29 -3.02 2.30
CA LEU A 197 17.20 -2.65 1.21
C LEU A 197 18.10 -1.47 1.59
N LEU A 198 17.54 -0.42 2.20
CA LEU A 198 18.32 0.75 2.61
C LEU A 198 19.24 0.43 3.77
N VAL A 199 18.78 -0.37 4.75
CA VAL A 199 19.63 -0.84 5.85
C VAL A 199 20.84 -1.59 5.32
N PHE A 200 20.64 -2.51 4.38
CA PHE A 200 21.73 -3.27 3.75
C PHE A 200 22.71 -2.35 3.00
N GLY A 201 22.18 -1.40 2.22
CA GLY A 201 22.99 -0.40 1.51
C GLY A 201 23.85 0.44 2.45
N LEU A 202 23.28 0.99 3.54
CA LEU A 202 24.00 1.81 4.52
C LEU A 202 24.94 0.98 5.42
N LEU A 203 24.62 -0.29 5.64
CA LEU A 203 25.43 -1.18 6.47
C LEU A 203 26.75 -1.57 5.78
N ILE A 204 26.76 -1.67 4.45
CA ILE A 204 27.91 -2.17 3.68
C ILE A 204 28.62 -1.07 2.91
N ALA A 205 27.89 -0.27 2.11
CA ALA A 205 28.54 0.64 1.17
C ALA A 205 29.37 1.77 1.84
N PRO A 206 28.89 2.51 2.87
CA PRO A 206 29.70 3.52 3.51
C PRO A 206 30.92 2.98 4.26
N PRO A 207 30.84 1.88 5.05
CA PRO A 207 32.02 1.26 5.65
C PRO A 207 33.03 0.75 4.61
N ALA A 208 32.56 0.11 3.53
CA ALA A 208 33.44 -0.35 2.44
C ALA A 208 34.12 0.82 1.72
N ALA A 209 33.40 1.94 1.51
CA ALA A 209 33.98 3.17 0.97
C ALA A 209 35.05 3.76 1.90
N ALA A 210 34.80 3.77 3.22
CA ALA A 210 35.69 4.33 4.22
C ALA A 210 37.08 3.62 4.27
N VAL A 211 37.11 2.31 4.00
CA VAL A 211 38.36 1.51 3.96
C VAL A 211 39.35 2.06 2.91
N TYR A 212 38.89 2.67 1.83
CA TYR A 212 39.77 3.31 0.84
C TYR A 212 40.44 4.62 1.29
N TRP A 213 39.91 5.24 2.38
CA TRP A 213 40.36 6.53 2.87
C TRP A 213 41.18 6.42 4.16
N VAL A 214 40.80 5.49 5.03
CA VAL A 214 41.38 5.35 6.37
C VAL A 214 41.63 3.89 6.73
N HIS A 215 42.65 3.62 7.57
CA HIS A 215 43.08 2.25 7.88
C HIS A 215 42.86 1.86 9.35
N ARG A 216 42.53 2.80 10.23
CA ARG A 216 42.24 2.51 11.64
C ARG A 216 40.76 2.27 11.84
N ILE A 217 40.38 1.18 12.49
CA ILE A 217 38.96 0.79 12.67
C ILE A 217 38.09 1.95 13.23
N PRO A 218 38.48 2.69 14.29
CA PRO A 218 37.66 3.81 14.75
C PRO A 218 37.54 4.94 13.71
N ALA A 219 38.59 5.18 12.93
CA ALA A 219 38.53 6.16 11.86
C ALA A 219 37.64 5.67 10.70
N ILE A 220 37.61 4.35 10.41
CA ILE A 220 36.69 3.76 9.44
C ILE A 220 35.24 3.96 9.90
N MET A 221 34.93 3.73 11.17
CA MET A 221 33.57 3.96 11.73
C MET A 221 33.14 5.42 11.60
N ILE A 222 34.00 6.37 11.93
CA ILE A 222 33.69 7.81 11.81
C ILE A 222 33.52 8.21 10.35
N CYS A 223 34.44 7.77 9.48
CA CYS A 223 34.37 8.05 8.05
C CYS A 223 33.12 7.42 7.41
N ALA A 224 32.76 6.19 7.79
CA ALA A 224 31.56 5.51 7.34
C ALA A 224 30.28 6.25 7.79
N ALA A 225 30.23 6.70 9.03
CA ALA A 225 29.11 7.52 9.52
C ALA A 225 28.97 8.84 8.74
N ALA A 226 30.10 9.50 8.45
CA ALA A 226 30.10 10.73 7.64
C ALA A 226 29.65 10.46 6.19
N LEU A 227 30.12 9.38 5.56
CA LEU A 227 29.70 8.99 4.20
C LEU A 227 28.22 8.59 4.16
N GLY A 228 27.72 7.87 5.17
CA GLY A 228 26.31 7.55 5.32
C GLY A 228 25.44 8.79 5.52
N ALA A 229 25.90 9.75 6.33
CA ALA A 229 25.24 11.03 6.50
C ALA A 229 25.14 11.83 5.19
N VAL A 230 26.23 11.86 4.41
CA VAL A 230 26.26 12.49 3.07
C VAL A 230 25.30 11.76 2.12
N ALA A 231 25.27 10.41 2.14
CA ALA A 231 24.35 9.62 1.32
C ALA A 231 22.90 9.92 1.68
N THR A 232 22.58 10.00 2.96
CA THR A 232 21.24 10.33 3.43
C THR A 232 20.81 11.74 3.01
N PHE A 233 21.65 12.74 3.26
CA PHE A 233 21.37 14.12 2.91
C PHE A 233 21.20 14.31 1.40
N ALA A 234 22.17 13.83 0.62
CA ALA A 234 22.14 13.94 -0.84
C ALA A 234 21.03 13.09 -1.45
N GLY A 235 20.78 11.89 -0.91
CA GLY A 235 19.69 11.02 -1.35
C GLY A 235 18.32 11.62 -1.12
N LEU A 236 18.04 12.23 0.04
CA LEU A 236 16.80 12.95 0.30
C LEU A 236 16.64 14.15 -0.63
N LEU A 237 17.70 14.89 -0.87
CA LEU A 237 17.70 16.04 -1.77
C LEU A 237 17.40 15.64 -3.22
N ILE A 238 18.08 14.60 -3.70
CA ILE A 238 17.84 14.03 -5.05
C ILE A 238 16.43 13.48 -5.15
N SER A 239 15.98 12.71 -4.15
CA SER A 239 14.63 12.14 -4.11
C SER A 239 13.55 13.22 -4.23
N TRP A 240 13.69 14.32 -3.49
CA TRP A 240 12.74 15.43 -3.55
C TRP A 240 12.67 16.08 -4.93
N HIS A 241 13.83 16.39 -5.55
CA HIS A 241 13.86 17.08 -6.84
C HIS A 241 13.60 16.16 -8.02
N ALA A 242 14.00 14.88 -7.93
CA ALA A 242 13.79 13.89 -8.98
C ALA A 242 12.49 13.08 -8.79
N ARG A 243 11.73 13.33 -7.71
CA ARG A 243 10.48 12.61 -7.37
C ARG A 243 10.67 11.09 -7.37
N THR A 244 11.73 10.61 -6.70
CA THR A 244 12.06 9.18 -6.61
C THR A 244 11.86 8.68 -5.18
N ALA A 245 11.71 7.35 -4.99
CA ALA A 245 11.59 6.73 -3.67
C ALA A 245 12.79 7.05 -2.79
N ALA A 246 12.56 7.71 -1.64
CA ALA A 246 13.60 8.25 -0.77
C ALA A 246 14.59 7.16 -0.30
N GLY A 247 14.09 6.01 0.17
CA GLY A 247 14.93 4.89 0.63
C GLY A 247 15.85 4.34 -0.46
N ALA A 248 15.31 4.08 -1.65
CA ALA A 248 16.07 3.57 -2.79
C ALA A 248 17.13 4.58 -3.27
N THR A 249 16.78 5.88 -3.31
CA THR A 249 17.70 6.94 -3.73
C THR A 249 18.85 7.13 -2.74
N ILE A 250 18.60 7.04 -1.42
CA ILE A 250 19.65 7.07 -0.40
C ILE A 250 20.58 5.86 -0.56
N ALA A 251 20.03 4.64 -0.76
CA ALA A 251 20.82 3.44 -0.97
C ALA A 251 21.69 3.54 -2.24
N ALA A 252 21.10 3.99 -3.35
CA ALA A 252 21.83 4.21 -4.60
C ALA A 252 22.95 5.24 -4.44
N THR A 253 22.70 6.33 -3.70
CA THR A 253 23.71 7.37 -3.41
C THR A 253 24.84 6.80 -2.55
N ALA A 254 24.54 5.96 -1.55
CA ALA A 254 25.57 5.29 -0.74
C ALA A 254 26.46 4.37 -1.58
N VAL A 255 25.87 3.59 -2.49
CA VAL A 255 26.60 2.73 -3.43
C VAL A 255 27.43 3.55 -4.43
N ALA A 256 26.88 4.66 -4.94
CA ALA A 256 27.62 5.58 -5.82
C ALA A 256 28.84 6.16 -5.11
N LEU A 257 28.73 6.58 -3.84
CA LEU A 257 29.85 7.06 -3.02
C LEU A 257 30.92 5.98 -2.83
N PHE A 258 30.53 4.71 -2.70
CA PHE A 258 31.49 3.60 -2.66
C PHE A 258 32.29 3.50 -3.96
N PHE A 259 31.62 3.51 -5.13
CA PHE A 259 32.32 3.43 -6.42
C PHE A 259 33.19 4.65 -6.69
N VAL A 260 32.74 5.84 -6.32
CA VAL A 260 33.57 7.07 -6.40
C VAL A 260 34.82 6.96 -5.50
N SER A 261 34.66 6.41 -4.29
CA SER A 261 35.78 6.17 -3.37
C SER A 261 36.77 5.16 -3.93
N ALA A 262 36.29 4.05 -4.48
CA ALA A 262 37.10 3.03 -5.12
C ALA A 262 37.86 3.57 -6.33
N LEU A 263 37.17 4.32 -7.21
CA LEU A 263 37.77 4.95 -8.39
C LEU A 263 38.84 5.99 -8.01
N SER A 264 38.55 6.83 -7.00
CA SER A 264 39.51 7.84 -6.53
C SER A 264 40.76 7.22 -5.91
N SER A 265 40.60 6.09 -5.19
CA SER A 265 41.74 5.33 -4.67
C SER A 265 42.58 4.74 -5.79
N TRP A 266 41.94 4.10 -6.78
CA TRP A 266 42.65 3.55 -7.95
C TRP A 266 43.38 4.64 -8.75
N LEU A 267 42.78 5.82 -8.97
CA LEU A 267 43.44 6.95 -9.63
C LEU A 267 44.65 7.45 -8.84
N ARG A 268 44.52 7.58 -7.50
CA ARG A 268 45.65 7.98 -6.64
C ARG A 268 46.83 7.00 -6.73
N ASP A 269 46.53 5.70 -6.70
CA ASP A 269 47.56 4.66 -6.78
C ASP A 269 48.21 4.63 -8.17
N ARG A 270 47.47 4.90 -9.24
CA ARG A 270 47.96 5.00 -10.59
C ARG A 270 48.87 6.23 -10.81
N ILE A 271 48.49 7.37 -10.23
CA ILE A 271 49.33 8.59 -10.27
C ILE A 271 50.63 8.39 -9.47
N ARG A 272 50.56 7.62 -8.37
CA ARG A 272 51.76 7.28 -7.57
C ARG A 272 52.65 6.22 -8.19
N SER A 273 52.08 5.29 -8.98
CA SER A 273 52.78 4.17 -9.62
C SER A 273 53.00 4.39 -11.12
N SER A 274 53.59 5.50 -11.55
CA SER A 274 53.88 5.78 -12.97
C SER A 274 54.92 4.82 -13.61
N ARG A 275 54.85 3.51 -13.27
CA ARG A 275 55.60 2.41 -13.91
C ARG A 275 54.72 1.16 -13.95
N GLY A 276 54.03 0.92 -15.09
CA GLY A 276 53.36 -0.38 -15.36
C GLY A 276 52.04 -0.27 -16.13
N THR A 277 51.97 -1.05 -17.19
CA THR A 277 50.93 -1.08 -18.24
C THR A 277 49.48 -1.26 -17.80
N PRO A 278 48.51 -0.73 -18.57
CA PRO A 278 47.11 -0.59 -18.14
C PRO A 278 46.15 -1.70 -18.62
N LYS A 279 45.21 -2.06 -17.78
CA LYS A 279 43.93 -2.64 -18.22
C LYS A 279 42.74 -1.88 -17.57
N PRO A 280 42.24 -0.79 -18.19
CA PRO A 280 41.23 0.08 -17.56
C PRO A 280 39.80 -0.05 -18.11
N VAL A 281 39.50 -0.98 -19.02
CA VAL A 281 38.22 -0.91 -19.77
C VAL A 281 36.99 -1.33 -18.94
N ALA A 282 37.12 -2.31 -18.05
CA ALA A 282 35.98 -2.83 -17.31
C ALA A 282 35.41 -1.85 -16.22
N MET A 283 36.32 -1.09 -15.57
CA MET A 283 35.91 -0.19 -14.48
C MET A 283 35.33 1.14 -14.99
N LEU A 284 35.74 1.58 -16.18
CA LEU A 284 35.16 2.73 -16.87
C LEU A 284 33.73 2.44 -17.41
N LEU A 285 33.49 1.20 -17.82
CA LEU A 285 32.17 0.76 -18.27
C LEU A 285 31.14 0.72 -17.10
N ILE A 286 31.55 0.29 -15.92
CA ILE A 286 30.68 0.27 -14.73
C ILE A 286 30.40 1.70 -14.24
N ALA A 287 31.39 2.58 -14.22
CA ALA A 287 31.21 4.00 -13.88
C ALA A 287 30.31 4.73 -14.91
N ALA A 288 30.47 4.42 -16.19
CA ALA A 288 29.62 4.98 -17.26
C ALA A 288 28.16 4.49 -17.17
N THR A 289 27.94 3.22 -16.79
CA THR A 289 26.58 2.69 -16.60
C THR A 289 25.86 3.35 -15.41
N ILE A 290 26.57 3.61 -14.31
CA ILE A 290 26.02 4.30 -13.13
C ILE A 290 25.69 5.77 -13.44
N VAL A 291 26.56 6.45 -14.19
CA VAL A 291 26.33 7.84 -14.64
C VAL A 291 25.18 7.91 -15.66
N SER A 292 25.01 6.87 -16.49
CA SER A 292 23.91 6.79 -17.46
C SER A 292 22.54 6.54 -16.78
N VAL A 293 22.50 5.80 -15.67
CA VAL A 293 21.29 5.58 -14.89
C VAL A 293 20.90 6.83 -14.07
N MET A 294 21.87 7.65 -13.64
CA MET A 294 21.57 8.93 -12.97
C MET A 294 21.30 10.10 -13.93
N GLY A 295 21.54 9.92 -15.22
CA GLY A 295 21.42 10.98 -16.25
C GLY A 295 20.15 10.95 -17.10
N CYS A 296 19.19 10.05 -16.85
CA CYS A 296 17.93 10.01 -17.58
C CYS A 296 16.88 10.94 -16.96
N GLY A 297 17.19 12.23 -16.95
CA GLY A 297 16.23 13.31 -16.87
C GLY A 297 16.21 14.05 -18.19
N THR A 298 15.08 13.99 -18.90
CA THR A 298 14.70 14.79 -20.07
C THR A 298 15.61 14.78 -21.29
N ARG A 299 15.32 13.87 -22.23
CA ARG A 299 15.39 14.15 -23.67
C ARG A 299 14.34 13.31 -24.39
N ASP A 300 13.37 14.00 -24.97
CA ASP A 300 12.53 13.46 -26.03
C ASP A 300 13.45 12.88 -27.13
N SER A 301 13.40 11.56 -27.30
CA SER A 301 13.92 10.87 -28.47
C SER A 301 13.03 9.65 -28.70
N ALA A 302 12.15 9.77 -29.65
CA ALA A 302 11.37 8.68 -30.18
C ALA A 302 12.28 7.50 -30.55
N HIS A 303 12.10 6.37 -29.83
CA HIS A 303 12.62 5.06 -30.25
C HIS A 303 11.47 4.20 -30.76
N PRO A 304 11.58 3.59 -31.94
CA PRO A 304 10.55 2.70 -32.44
C PRO A 304 10.66 1.34 -31.71
N GLY A 305 9.71 1.05 -30.81
CA GLY A 305 9.55 -0.26 -30.21
C GLY A 305 9.28 -0.34 -28.71
N GLU A 306 9.02 0.78 -28.02
CA GLU A 306 8.52 0.70 -26.65
C GLU A 306 7.06 0.27 -26.64
N MET A 307 6.79 -0.89 -26.04
CA MET A 307 5.42 -1.29 -25.72
C MET A 307 4.84 -0.24 -24.78
N THR A 308 3.79 0.44 -25.20
CA THR A 308 3.03 1.39 -24.38
C THR A 308 2.69 0.70 -23.06
N PRO A 309 3.00 1.28 -21.88
CA PRO A 309 2.65 0.67 -20.60
C PRO A 309 1.17 0.32 -20.56
N HIS A 310 0.82 -0.85 -20.02
CA HIS A 310 -0.56 -1.31 -19.96
C HIS A 310 -1.41 -0.31 -19.17
N GLY A 311 -2.52 0.16 -19.78
CA GLY A 311 -3.41 1.14 -19.17
C GLY A 311 -3.03 2.61 -19.38
N TYR A 312 -1.90 2.89 -20.03
CA TYR A 312 -1.54 4.25 -20.41
C TYR A 312 -2.55 4.82 -21.42
N VAL A 313 -2.93 6.06 -21.22
CA VAL A 313 -3.73 6.85 -22.16
C VAL A 313 -2.91 8.07 -22.58
N ALA A 314 -2.93 8.42 -23.86
CA ALA A 314 -2.15 9.53 -24.38
C ALA A 314 -2.42 10.82 -23.59
N GLY A 315 -1.36 11.45 -23.07
CA GLY A 315 -1.41 12.64 -22.24
C GLY A 315 -1.55 12.38 -20.73
N ALA A 316 -1.53 11.13 -20.27
CA ALA A 316 -1.45 10.81 -18.86
C ALA A 316 0.01 10.82 -18.36
N GLU A 317 0.20 11.27 -17.14
CA GLU A 317 1.44 11.19 -16.39
C GLU A 317 1.38 9.97 -15.47
N GLU A 318 2.40 9.13 -15.47
CA GLU A 318 2.57 8.06 -14.50
C GLU A 318 3.15 8.62 -13.21
N THR A 319 2.57 8.23 -12.08
CA THR A 319 2.97 8.70 -10.74
C THR A 319 3.37 7.53 -9.86
N ASP A 320 4.18 7.79 -8.82
CA ASP A 320 4.66 6.74 -7.92
C ASP A 320 3.60 6.30 -6.90
N GLU A 321 2.54 7.08 -6.71
CA GLU A 321 1.49 6.85 -5.71
C GLU A 321 0.10 7.07 -6.30
N ALA A 322 -0.92 6.42 -5.70
CA ALA A 322 -2.31 6.62 -6.06
C ALA A 322 -2.71 8.11 -5.99
N GLN A 323 -3.52 8.54 -6.94
CA GLN A 323 -4.00 9.91 -7.07
C GLN A 323 -5.50 9.98 -6.78
N PRO A 324 -5.94 9.77 -5.52
CA PRO A 324 -7.35 9.72 -5.20
C PRO A 324 -8.01 11.08 -5.41
N ARG A 325 -9.21 11.05 -6.00
CA ARG A 325 -10.05 12.22 -6.25
C ARG A 325 -11.48 11.96 -5.84
N LEU A 326 -12.16 12.99 -5.37
CA LEU A 326 -13.61 12.95 -5.14
C LEU A 326 -14.32 13.68 -6.27
N VAL A 327 -15.29 13.02 -6.88
CA VAL A 327 -16.26 13.66 -7.76
C VAL A 327 -17.49 13.98 -6.94
N VAL A 328 -17.84 15.25 -6.84
CA VAL A 328 -18.86 15.80 -5.94
C VAL A 328 -19.94 16.50 -6.74
N ALA A 329 -21.19 16.24 -6.44
CA ALA A 329 -22.34 16.86 -7.12
C ALA A 329 -23.27 17.56 -6.14
N ASP A 330 -23.86 18.65 -6.61
CA ASP A 330 -24.94 19.39 -5.98
C ASP A 330 -26.25 19.12 -6.75
N SER A 331 -27.15 18.36 -6.16
CA SER A 331 -28.42 17.97 -6.79
C SER A 331 -29.36 19.15 -7.04
N ALA A 332 -29.23 20.24 -6.29
CA ALA A 332 -30.09 21.42 -6.44
C ALA A 332 -29.64 22.32 -7.61
N THR A 333 -28.33 22.50 -7.80
CA THR A 333 -27.78 23.37 -8.82
C THR A 333 -27.28 22.63 -10.05
N GLY A 334 -27.06 21.32 -9.94
CA GLY A 334 -26.43 20.48 -10.94
C GLY A 334 -24.92 20.67 -11.05
N ALA A 335 -24.30 21.47 -10.21
CA ALA A 335 -22.86 21.73 -10.27
C ALA A 335 -22.06 20.50 -9.86
N VAL A 336 -20.95 20.23 -10.59
CA VAL A 336 -20.07 19.10 -10.36
C VAL A 336 -18.65 19.60 -10.16
N ARG A 337 -17.98 19.12 -9.11
CA ARG A 337 -16.59 19.44 -8.77
C ARG A 337 -15.75 18.17 -8.69
N VAL A 338 -14.48 18.30 -9.03
CA VAL A 338 -13.46 17.29 -8.73
C VAL A 338 -12.53 17.85 -7.67
N VAL A 339 -12.41 17.17 -6.55
CA VAL A 339 -11.48 17.51 -5.46
C VAL A 339 -10.30 16.54 -5.54
N ASP A 340 -9.12 17.04 -5.78
CA ASP A 340 -7.88 16.28 -5.76
C ASP A 340 -7.42 16.15 -4.28
N LEU A 341 -7.34 14.93 -3.76
CA LEU A 341 -7.04 14.70 -2.35
C LEU A 341 -5.55 14.84 -2.03
N VAL A 342 -4.69 14.89 -3.05
CA VAL A 342 -3.24 15.07 -2.90
C VAL A 342 -2.88 16.56 -2.92
N THR A 343 -3.37 17.31 -3.93
CA THR A 343 -3.04 18.73 -4.10
C THR A 343 -4.03 19.67 -3.43
N GLU A 344 -5.20 19.17 -3.00
CA GLU A 344 -6.33 19.91 -2.44
C GLU A 344 -7.01 20.86 -3.45
N ASP A 345 -6.67 20.73 -4.74
CA ASP A 345 -7.28 21.53 -5.79
C ASP A 345 -8.73 21.12 -6.04
N ILE A 346 -9.59 22.13 -6.20
CA ILE A 346 -11.00 21.93 -6.55
C ILE A 346 -11.22 22.46 -7.98
N THR A 347 -11.61 21.56 -8.88
CA THR A 347 -11.80 21.88 -10.29
C THR A 347 -13.29 21.85 -10.64
N ASP A 348 -13.78 22.92 -11.31
CA ASP A 348 -15.11 22.94 -11.93
C ASP A 348 -15.09 22.04 -13.17
N LEU A 349 -16.04 21.10 -13.26
CA LEU A 349 -15.99 20.11 -14.33
C LEU A 349 -17.20 20.17 -15.26
N ALA A 350 -18.41 20.14 -14.71
CA ALA A 350 -19.64 20.02 -15.48
C ALA A 350 -20.84 20.59 -14.72
N ARG A 351 -21.95 20.76 -15.45
CA ARG A 351 -23.26 21.00 -14.88
C ARG A 351 -24.23 19.92 -15.38
N VAL A 352 -24.87 19.22 -14.46
CA VAL A 352 -25.80 18.09 -14.72
C VAL A 352 -27.11 18.39 -14.02
N GLU A 353 -28.10 18.88 -14.77
CA GLU A 353 -29.40 19.23 -14.20
C GLU A 353 -30.14 17.99 -13.70
N GLY A 354 -30.68 18.06 -12.48
CA GLY A 354 -31.41 16.98 -11.86
C GLY A 354 -30.55 15.77 -11.50
N VAL A 355 -29.23 15.97 -11.29
CA VAL A 355 -28.34 14.90 -10.83
C VAL A 355 -28.86 14.32 -9.50
N GLY A 356 -29.10 13.01 -9.50
CA GLY A 356 -29.54 12.26 -8.31
C GLY A 356 -28.38 11.44 -7.74
N ARG A 357 -28.24 10.21 -8.22
CA ARG A 357 -27.18 9.29 -7.77
C ARG A 357 -25.88 9.51 -8.54
N VAL A 358 -24.76 9.43 -7.82
CA VAL A 358 -23.42 9.38 -8.40
C VAL A 358 -22.79 8.04 -8.03
N THR A 359 -22.22 7.35 -9.02
CA THR A 359 -21.51 6.07 -8.86
C THR A 359 -20.17 6.12 -9.57
N ALA A 360 -19.24 5.23 -9.23
CA ALA A 360 -17.93 5.17 -9.87
C ALA A 360 -17.45 3.75 -10.12
N ASP A 361 -16.51 3.60 -11.06
CA ASP A 361 -15.85 2.33 -11.37
C ASP A 361 -14.32 2.34 -11.09
N GLY A 362 -13.89 3.27 -10.24
CA GLY A 362 -12.49 3.50 -9.88
C GLY A 362 -11.78 4.57 -10.72
N ARG A 363 -12.19 4.82 -11.97
CA ARG A 363 -11.69 5.91 -12.82
C ARG A 363 -12.78 6.89 -13.23
N PHE A 364 -13.88 6.34 -13.73
CA PHE A 364 -14.99 7.14 -14.24
C PHE A 364 -16.07 7.32 -13.17
N ALA A 365 -16.62 8.52 -13.09
CA ALA A 365 -17.82 8.80 -12.33
C ALA A 365 -19.01 8.89 -13.27
N PHE A 366 -20.14 8.34 -12.82
CA PHE A 366 -21.42 8.24 -13.56
C PHE A 366 -22.48 8.98 -12.77
N LEU A 367 -22.93 10.09 -13.31
CA LEU A 367 -23.90 10.97 -12.69
C LEU A 367 -25.26 10.73 -13.34
N SER A 368 -26.16 10.07 -12.61
CA SER A 368 -27.51 9.77 -13.07
C SER A 368 -28.40 11.00 -13.04
N ALA A 369 -29.04 11.27 -14.16
CA ALA A 369 -29.99 12.37 -14.36
C ALA A 369 -31.24 11.85 -15.10
N PRO A 370 -32.36 12.60 -15.14
CA PRO A 370 -33.57 12.16 -15.80
C PRO A 370 -33.44 11.85 -17.29
N ASP A 371 -32.49 12.49 -17.97
CA ASP A 371 -32.22 12.33 -19.41
C ASP A 371 -31.17 11.27 -19.73
N GLY A 372 -30.61 10.61 -18.71
CA GLY A 372 -29.61 9.57 -18.85
C GLY A 372 -28.49 9.65 -17.82
N VAL A 373 -27.29 9.24 -18.22
CA VAL A 373 -26.12 9.24 -17.33
C VAL A 373 -25.00 10.08 -17.92
N ARG A 374 -24.54 11.11 -17.20
CA ARG A 374 -23.35 11.88 -17.54
C ARG A 374 -22.13 11.13 -17.10
N ILE A 375 -21.16 10.95 -18.00
CA ILE A 375 -19.92 10.21 -17.73
C ILE A 375 -18.78 11.21 -17.62
N VAL A 376 -18.03 11.10 -16.54
CA VAL A 376 -16.89 11.96 -16.22
C VAL A 376 -15.66 11.08 -16.04
N ASP A 377 -14.58 11.36 -16.76
CA ASP A 377 -13.26 10.82 -16.47
C ASP A 377 -12.62 11.72 -15.40
N ALA A 378 -12.50 11.22 -14.18
CA ALA A 378 -11.90 12.00 -13.10
C ALA A 378 -10.40 12.25 -13.30
N GLY A 379 -9.78 11.62 -14.30
CA GLY A 379 -8.38 11.83 -14.67
C GLY A 379 -7.38 11.18 -13.71
N ALA A 380 -7.81 10.23 -12.92
CA ALA A 380 -6.92 9.44 -12.07
C ALA A 380 -7.36 7.98 -12.08
N TRP A 381 -6.39 7.05 -12.21
CA TRP A 381 -6.67 5.61 -12.19
C TRP A 381 -5.45 4.78 -11.84
N THR A 382 -5.71 3.59 -11.32
CA THR A 382 -4.72 2.59 -10.98
C THR A 382 -4.86 1.38 -11.91
N VAL A 383 -3.75 0.84 -12.36
CA VAL A 383 -3.67 -0.43 -13.09
C VAL A 383 -2.90 -1.41 -12.22
N ASP A 384 -3.62 -2.34 -11.59
CA ASP A 384 -3.05 -3.34 -10.68
C ASP A 384 -2.74 -4.64 -11.46
N HIS A 385 -1.48 -5.06 -11.42
CA HIS A 385 -0.99 -6.32 -12.02
C HIS A 385 -0.87 -7.46 -10.99
N GLY A 386 -1.25 -7.18 -9.73
CA GLY A 386 -1.21 -8.16 -8.64
C GLY A 386 0.13 -8.26 -7.93
N ASP A 387 1.25 -7.99 -8.60
CA ASP A 387 2.60 -7.91 -8.06
C ASP A 387 3.12 -6.46 -7.96
N HIS A 388 2.56 -5.56 -8.77
CA HIS A 388 2.81 -4.11 -8.75
C HIS A 388 1.63 -3.35 -9.33
N ALA A 389 1.54 -2.05 -9.05
CA ALA A 389 0.52 -1.17 -9.58
C ALA A 389 1.14 0.03 -10.29
N HIS A 390 0.50 0.48 -11.36
CA HIS A 390 0.80 1.73 -12.04
C HIS A 390 -0.28 2.75 -11.72
N TYR A 391 0.12 3.95 -11.37
CA TYR A 391 -0.77 5.05 -11.04
C TYR A 391 -0.67 6.12 -12.11
N TYR A 392 -1.80 6.56 -12.61
CA TYR A 392 -1.85 7.56 -13.69
C TYR A 392 -2.66 8.76 -13.28
N ARG A 393 -2.18 9.93 -13.71
CA ARG A 393 -2.85 11.22 -13.55
C ARG A 393 -2.99 11.93 -14.90
N ALA A 394 -4.17 12.50 -15.14
CA ALA A 394 -4.51 13.32 -16.28
C ALA A 394 -5.48 14.44 -15.85
N PRO A 395 -5.72 15.45 -16.66
CA PRO A 395 -6.82 16.39 -16.42
C PRO A 395 -8.17 15.68 -16.40
N ALA A 396 -9.03 16.07 -15.46
CA ALA A 396 -10.41 15.59 -15.44
C ALA A 396 -11.17 16.05 -16.71
N ARG A 397 -12.02 15.19 -17.25
CA ARG A 397 -12.74 15.43 -18.51
C ARG A 397 -14.20 15.04 -18.39
N ASP A 398 -15.06 15.86 -18.99
CA ASP A 398 -16.45 15.53 -19.20
C ASP A 398 -16.60 14.78 -20.53
N LEU A 399 -17.07 13.53 -20.47
CA LEU A 399 -17.26 12.69 -21.65
C LEU A 399 -18.66 12.81 -22.26
N GLY A 400 -19.55 13.59 -21.64
CA GLY A 400 -20.92 13.83 -22.11
C GLY A 400 -21.93 12.81 -21.59
N THR A 401 -23.19 12.97 -22.02
CA THR A 401 -24.33 12.15 -21.56
C THR A 401 -24.54 10.95 -22.46
N LEU A 402 -24.76 9.79 -21.86
CA LEU A 402 -25.33 8.60 -22.49
C LEU A 402 -26.84 8.65 -22.23
N ALA A 403 -27.64 8.79 -23.27
CA ALA A 403 -29.10 8.83 -23.14
C ALA A 403 -29.65 7.46 -22.68
N GLY A 404 -30.63 7.46 -21.79
CA GLY A 404 -31.23 6.23 -21.29
C GLY A 404 -31.87 6.42 -19.92
N ALA A 405 -32.19 5.33 -19.25
CA ALA A 405 -32.71 5.37 -17.90
C ALA A 405 -31.61 5.70 -16.87
N PRO A 406 -31.96 6.33 -15.74
CA PRO A 406 -31.04 6.56 -14.64
C PRO A 406 -30.35 5.26 -14.18
N VAL A 407 -29.10 5.37 -13.76
CA VAL A 407 -28.26 4.25 -13.34
C VAL A 407 -28.23 4.14 -11.82
N SER A 408 -28.52 2.95 -11.29
CA SER A 408 -28.52 2.64 -9.86
C SER A 408 -27.17 2.13 -9.34
N ALA A 409 -26.40 1.43 -10.20
CA ALA A 409 -25.10 0.89 -9.84
C ALA A 409 -24.21 0.75 -11.07
N VAL A 410 -22.89 0.74 -10.85
CA VAL A 410 -21.88 0.52 -11.88
C VAL A 410 -20.93 -0.57 -11.41
N HIS A 411 -20.60 -1.49 -12.31
CA HIS A 411 -19.60 -2.52 -12.10
C HIS A 411 -18.69 -2.59 -13.32
N ALA A 412 -17.39 -2.76 -13.11
CA ALA A 412 -16.45 -2.82 -14.21
C ALA A 412 -15.35 -3.87 -13.98
N ASP A 413 -14.86 -4.42 -15.07
CA ASP A 413 -13.56 -5.08 -15.15
C ASP A 413 -12.63 -4.30 -16.09
N SER A 414 -11.50 -4.86 -16.46
CA SER A 414 -10.54 -4.21 -17.37
C SER A 414 -11.07 -3.93 -18.78
N ALA A 415 -12.15 -4.58 -19.22
CA ALA A 415 -12.65 -4.50 -20.58
C ALA A 415 -14.09 -3.97 -20.73
N VAL A 416 -14.92 -4.13 -19.70
CA VAL A 416 -16.34 -3.79 -19.74
C VAL A 416 -16.75 -3.00 -18.52
N THR A 417 -17.50 -1.91 -18.73
CA THR A 417 -18.25 -1.20 -17.69
C THR A 417 -19.73 -1.49 -17.87
N ALA A 418 -20.35 -2.04 -16.84
CA ALA A 418 -21.78 -2.40 -16.80
C ALA A 418 -22.57 -1.35 -16.01
N LEU A 419 -23.47 -0.67 -16.66
CA LEU A 419 -24.38 0.34 -16.09
C LEU A 419 -25.72 -0.32 -15.79
N VAL A 420 -26.01 -0.50 -14.51
CA VAL A 420 -27.27 -1.09 -14.05
C VAL A 420 -28.35 -0.02 -13.99
N SER A 421 -29.42 -0.17 -14.76
CA SER A 421 -30.54 0.78 -14.77
C SER A 421 -31.43 0.64 -13.53
N GLU A 422 -32.03 1.74 -13.06
CA GLU A 422 -33.06 1.75 -12.00
C GLU A 422 -34.31 0.98 -12.41
N THR A 423 -34.60 0.91 -13.70
CA THR A 423 -35.76 0.18 -14.24
C THR A 423 -35.53 -1.30 -14.46
N GLY A 424 -34.33 -1.81 -14.14
CA GLY A 424 -33.84 -3.15 -14.43
C GLY A 424 -33.09 -3.21 -15.76
N GLY A 425 -32.29 -4.25 -15.93
CA GLY A 425 -31.41 -4.40 -17.08
C GLY A 425 -30.08 -3.68 -16.91
N THR A 426 -29.15 -3.96 -17.83
CA THR A 426 -27.77 -3.47 -17.75
C THR A 426 -27.27 -3.10 -19.14
N THR A 427 -26.75 -1.89 -19.30
CA THR A 427 -26.02 -1.45 -20.51
C THR A 427 -24.53 -1.73 -20.35
N LEU A 428 -23.92 -2.32 -21.36
CA LEU A 428 -22.49 -2.67 -21.37
C LEU A 428 -21.71 -1.69 -22.24
N LEU A 429 -20.72 -1.05 -21.67
CA LEU A 429 -19.82 -0.13 -22.38
C LEU A 429 -18.42 -0.74 -22.55
N ASP A 430 -17.76 -0.38 -23.64
CA ASP A 430 -16.36 -0.66 -23.85
C ASP A 430 -15.49 0.25 -22.97
N ARG A 431 -14.81 -0.34 -21.99
CA ARG A 431 -13.99 0.43 -21.03
C ARG A 431 -12.77 1.07 -21.70
N SER A 432 -12.18 0.43 -22.69
CA SER A 432 -11.04 0.97 -23.42
C SER A 432 -11.44 2.20 -24.25
N ALA A 433 -12.62 2.16 -24.86
CA ALA A 433 -13.18 3.29 -25.57
C ALA A 433 -13.45 4.48 -24.64
N LEU A 434 -13.99 4.25 -23.44
CA LEU A 434 -14.15 5.30 -22.42
C LEU A 434 -12.82 5.96 -22.08
N GLY A 435 -11.74 5.19 -21.95
CA GLY A 435 -10.39 5.71 -21.70
C GLY A 435 -9.91 6.69 -22.76
N THR A 436 -10.30 6.51 -24.02
CA THR A 436 -10.01 7.43 -25.13
C THR A 436 -11.05 8.54 -25.31
N GLY A 437 -12.10 8.56 -24.47
CA GLY A 437 -13.17 9.54 -24.52
C GLY A 437 -14.37 9.16 -25.41
N ALA A 438 -14.37 7.94 -25.96
CA ALA A 438 -15.48 7.44 -26.77
C ALA A 438 -16.46 6.62 -25.91
N ARG A 439 -17.76 6.80 -26.16
CA ARG A 439 -18.85 6.06 -25.47
C ARG A 439 -19.37 4.98 -26.43
N HIS A 440 -18.70 3.83 -26.42
CA HIS A 440 -19.06 2.71 -27.28
C HIS A 440 -19.86 1.68 -26.50
N GLU A 441 -21.13 1.48 -26.86
CA GLU A 441 -21.97 0.43 -26.30
C GLU A 441 -21.62 -0.90 -26.96
N ARG A 442 -21.37 -1.93 -26.14
CA ARG A 442 -21.17 -3.33 -26.58
C ARG A 442 -22.47 -4.10 -26.69
N GLY A 443 -23.50 -3.65 -25.96
CA GLY A 443 -24.82 -4.30 -25.92
C GLY A 443 -25.53 -4.06 -24.60
N ALA A 444 -26.66 -4.74 -24.40
CA ALA A 444 -27.46 -4.64 -23.19
C ALA A 444 -27.97 -6.01 -22.73
N ILE A 445 -28.15 -6.18 -21.43
CA ILE A 445 -28.81 -7.30 -20.77
C ILE A 445 -30.16 -6.77 -20.28
N ALA A 446 -31.23 -7.17 -20.95
CA ALA A 446 -32.57 -6.64 -20.66
C ALA A 446 -33.23 -7.29 -19.43
N ASP A 447 -32.85 -8.52 -19.09
CA ASP A 447 -33.53 -9.41 -18.15
C ASP A 447 -32.87 -9.50 -16.77
N GLY A 448 -31.83 -8.68 -16.51
CA GLY A 448 -31.12 -8.79 -15.24
C GLY A 448 -30.00 -7.81 -15.02
N VAL A 449 -29.40 -7.93 -13.86
CA VAL A 449 -28.23 -7.15 -13.43
C VAL A 449 -26.98 -7.92 -13.75
N ALA A 450 -26.12 -7.33 -14.58
CA ALA A 450 -24.85 -7.92 -14.97
C ALA A 450 -23.68 -7.32 -14.19
N VAL A 451 -22.82 -8.18 -13.66
CA VAL A 451 -21.56 -7.84 -12.99
C VAL A 451 -20.41 -8.48 -13.78
N PRO A 452 -19.53 -7.69 -14.41
CA PRO A 452 -18.33 -8.21 -15.08
C PRO A 452 -17.40 -8.87 -14.05
N TYR A 453 -16.99 -10.12 -14.32
CA TYR A 453 -16.10 -10.87 -13.44
C TYR A 453 -15.41 -12.02 -14.17
N ALA A 454 -14.09 -12.13 -14.02
CA ALA A 454 -13.29 -13.22 -14.60
C ALA A 454 -13.60 -13.45 -16.09
N GLU A 455 -13.57 -12.39 -16.89
CA GLU A 455 -13.82 -12.38 -18.35
C GLU A 455 -15.25 -12.78 -18.78
N HIS A 456 -16.17 -12.90 -17.84
CA HIS A 456 -17.58 -13.22 -18.05
C HIS A 456 -18.49 -12.16 -17.45
N LEU A 457 -19.78 -12.33 -17.64
CA LEU A 457 -20.84 -11.54 -16.99
C LEU A 457 -21.59 -12.47 -16.03
N LEU A 458 -21.62 -12.13 -14.76
CA LEU A 458 -22.50 -12.77 -13.80
C LEU A 458 -23.83 -12.01 -13.82
N VAL A 459 -24.89 -12.66 -14.31
CA VAL A 459 -26.19 -12.03 -14.49
C VAL A 459 -27.19 -12.56 -13.47
N ALA A 460 -27.58 -11.71 -12.53
CA ALA A 460 -28.70 -12.03 -11.65
C ALA A 460 -30.01 -11.77 -12.41
N VAL A 461 -30.80 -12.81 -12.59
CA VAL A 461 -32.08 -12.77 -13.31
C VAL A 461 -33.23 -12.85 -12.31
N PRO A 462 -33.85 -11.70 -11.92
CA PRO A 462 -34.87 -11.67 -10.86
C PRO A 462 -36.09 -12.54 -11.16
N ALA A 463 -36.49 -12.61 -12.43
CA ALA A 463 -37.67 -13.42 -12.83
C ALA A 463 -37.44 -14.93 -12.68
N LEU A 464 -36.21 -15.37 -12.54
CA LEU A 464 -35.81 -16.78 -12.45
C LEU A 464 -35.19 -17.15 -11.10
N ASP A 465 -35.08 -16.18 -10.18
CA ASP A 465 -34.44 -16.35 -8.85
C ASP A 465 -33.07 -17.03 -8.90
N ARG A 466 -32.26 -16.73 -9.93
CA ARG A 466 -30.96 -17.36 -10.15
C ARG A 466 -29.92 -16.41 -10.70
N VAL A 467 -28.67 -16.84 -10.62
CA VAL A 467 -27.53 -16.18 -11.26
C VAL A 467 -27.02 -17.05 -12.40
N GLU A 468 -26.84 -16.45 -13.58
CA GLU A 468 -26.28 -17.07 -14.78
C GLU A 468 -24.89 -16.55 -15.03
N VAL A 469 -24.02 -17.41 -15.58
CA VAL A 469 -22.74 -17.02 -16.12
C VAL A 469 -22.91 -16.87 -17.62
N ARG A 470 -22.73 -15.66 -18.13
CA ARG A 470 -22.84 -15.38 -19.57
C ARG A 470 -21.45 -14.95 -20.11
N ALA A 471 -21.19 -15.30 -21.34
CA ALA A 471 -20.04 -14.75 -22.05
C ALA A 471 -20.25 -13.24 -22.31
N ARG A 472 -19.20 -12.54 -22.72
CA ARG A 472 -19.28 -11.09 -22.98
C ARG A 472 -20.22 -10.70 -24.16
N ASP A 473 -20.57 -11.65 -25.01
CA ASP A 473 -21.57 -11.53 -26.07
C ASP A 473 -22.99 -11.85 -25.60
N ALA A 474 -23.18 -11.97 -24.27
CA ALA A 474 -24.42 -12.29 -23.57
C ALA A 474 -24.93 -13.74 -23.74
N ALA A 475 -24.20 -14.64 -24.42
CA ALA A 475 -24.55 -16.05 -24.50
C ALA A 475 -24.40 -16.72 -23.12
N THR A 476 -25.43 -17.49 -22.70
CA THR A 476 -25.40 -18.22 -21.43
C THR A 476 -24.39 -19.37 -21.50
N ALA A 477 -23.33 -19.30 -20.71
CA ALA A 477 -22.29 -20.33 -20.61
C ALA A 477 -22.61 -21.35 -19.51
N ALA A 478 -23.18 -20.90 -18.38
CA ALA A 478 -23.56 -21.77 -17.26
C ALA A 478 -24.67 -21.14 -16.41
N VAL A 479 -25.33 -21.96 -15.60
CA VAL A 479 -26.30 -21.53 -14.58
C VAL A 479 -25.80 -22.03 -13.23
N LEU A 480 -25.75 -21.15 -12.23
CA LEU A 480 -25.35 -21.56 -10.89
C LEU A 480 -26.44 -22.43 -10.23
N ALA A 481 -26.01 -23.46 -9.53
CA ALA A 481 -26.94 -24.40 -8.88
C ALA A 481 -27.69 -23.79 -7.70
N GLN A 482 -27.11 -22.79 -7.03
CA GLN A 482 -27.69 -22.14 -5.87
C GLN A 482 -28.68 -21.06 -6.31
N PRO A 483 -29.91 -21.06 -5.80
CA PRO A 483 -30.87 -20.01 -6.06
C PRO A 483 -30.49 -18.70 -5.37
N CYS A 484 -30.92 -17.59 -5.97
CA CYS A 484 -30.85 -16.27 -5.37
C CYS A 484 -32.20 -15.58 -5.52
N PRO A 485 -33.16 -15.86 -4.61
CA PRO A 485 -34.49 -15.30 -4.72
C PRO A 485 -34.47 -13.78 -4.51
N ARG A 486 -35.22 -13.06 -5.33
CA ARG A 486 -35.35 -11.60 -5.31
C ARG A 486 -33.99 -10.89 -5.16
N PRO A 487 -33.01 -11.06 -6.10
CA PRO A 487 -31.66 -10.51 -5.95
C PRO A 487 -31.70 -8.98 -5.81
N ARG A 488 -30.98 -8.46 -4.81
CA ARG A 488 -30.79 -7.03 -4.56
C ARG A 488 -29.44 -6.79 -3.88
N GLY A 489 -28.76 -5.71 -4.27
CA GLY A 489 -27.44 -5.41 -3.76
C GLY A 489 -26.36 -6.35 -4.32
N PHE A 490 -25.27 -5.76 -4.74
CA PHE A 490 -24.16 -6.47 -5.40
C PHE A 490 -22.86 -5.87 -4.91
N ALA A 491 -21.83 -6.69 -4.75
CA ALA A 491 -20.50 -6.23 -4.39
C ALA A 491 -19.43 -7.09 -5.07
N VAL A 492 -18.40 -6.45 -5.60
CA VAL A 492 -17.19 -7.13 -6.08
C VAL A 492 -16.15 -7.08 -5.00
N THR A 493 -15.69 -8.24 -4.54
CA THR A 493 -14.71 -8.39 -3.47
C THR A 493 -13.48 -9.14 -3.98
N ARG A 494 -12.38 -9.14 -3.22
CA ARG A 494 -11.22 -9.99 -3.53
C ARG A 494 -11.55 -11.49 -3.53
N ARG A 495 -12.65 -11.90 -2.90
CA ARG A 495 -13.07 -13.31 -2.77
C ARG A 495 -14.07 -13.74 -3.81
N GLY A 496 -14.58 -12.82 -4.62
CA GLY A 496 -15.60 -13.07 -5.63
C GLY A 496 -16.69 -12.02 -5.61
N VAL A 497 -17.74 -12.27 -6.37
CA VAL A 497 -18.90 -11.39 -6.46
C VAL A 497 -19.98 -11.86 -5.48
N VAL A 498 -20.50 -10.93 -4.70
CA VAL A 498 -21.57 -11.16 -3.74
C VAL A 498 -22.89 -10.63 -4.31
N PHE A 499 -23.92 -11.45 -4.31
CA PHE A 499 -25.31 -11.07 -4.60
C PHE A 499 -26.14 -11.17 -3.32
N GLY A 500 -26.83 -10.09 -2.95
CA GLY A 500 -27.83 -10.14 -1.90
C GLY A 500 -29.07 -10.85 -2.39
N CYS A 501 -29.56 -11.83 -1.65
CA CYS A 501 -30.75 -12.61 -1.95
C CYS A 501 -31.75 -12.49 -0.79
N ALA A 502 -33.04 -12.84 -0.98
CA ALA A 502 -34.02 -12.75 0.08
C ALA A 502 -33.69 -13.62 1.31
N ASP A 503 -32.96 -14.68 1.12
CA ASP A 503 -32.59 -15.68 2.12
C ASP A 503 -31.13 -15.62 2.58
N GLY A 504 -30.39 -14.57 2.19
CA GLY A 504 -28.97 -14.38 2.54
C GLY A 504 -28.14 -13.79 1.42
N ALA A 505 -26.88 -14.19 1.31
CA ALA A 505 -25.99 -13.81 0.21
C ALA A 505 -25.57 -15.03 -0.61
N LEU A 506 -25.37 -14.83 -1.91
CA LEU A 506 -24.73 -15.78 -2.82
C LEU A 506 -23.37 -15.24 -3.23
N VAL A 507 -22.32 -15.96 -2.86
CA VAL A 507 -20.94 -15.62 -3.25
C VAL A 507 -20.54 -16.45 -4.46
N VAL A 508 -20.13 -15.78 -5.54
CA VAL A 508 -19.69 -16.43 -6.78
C VAL A 508 -18.18 -16.26 -6.93
N THR A 509 -17.50 -17.37 -7.07
CA THR A 509 -16.03 -17.40 -7.29
C THR A 509 -15.71 -18.10 -8.62
N ALA A 510 -14.58 -17.72 -9.24
CA ALA A 510 -14.08 -18.34 -10.45
C ALA A 510 -12.68 -18.91 -10.22
N ARG A 511 -12.47 -20.16 -10.69
CA ARG A 511 -11.14 -20.78 -10.74
C ARG A 511 -11.01 -21.51 -12.07
N ASN A 512 -9.99 -21.17 -12.86
CA ASN A 512 -9.76 -21.77 -14.19
C ASN A 512 -11.03 -21.78 -15.06
N ALA A 513 -11.73 -20.67 -15.14
CA ALA A 513 -13.01 -20.47 -15.84
C ALA A 513 -14.18 -21.35 -15.34
N VAL A 514 -14.04 -22.02 -14.19
CA VAL A 514 -15.13 -22.73 -13.54
C VAL A 514 -15.73 -21.83 -12.46
N PHE A 515 -17.02 -21.53 -12.58
CA PHE A 515 -17.76 -20.68 -11.64
C PHE A 515 -18.49 -21.54 -10.62
N THR A 516 -18.34 -21.19 -9.35
CA THR A 516 -19.03 -21.84 -8.24
C THR A 516 -19.75 -20.82 -7.39
N GLY A 517 -21.01 -21.10 -7.07
CA GLY A 517 -21.81 -20.30 -6.14
C GLY A 517 -21.86 -20.93 -4.76
N GLU A 518 -21.73 -20.11 -3.72
CA GLU A 518 -21.86 -20.56 -2.34
C GLU A 518 -22.86 -19.66 -1.60
N LYS A 519 -23.82 -20.26 -0.93
CA LYS A 519 -24.86 -19.55 -0.19
C LYS A 519 -24.44 -19.30 1.25
N ILE A 520 -24.59 -18.06 1.71
CA ILE A 520 -24.44 -17.66 3.12
C ILE A 520 -25.82 -17.21 3.61
N PRO A 521 -26.58 -18.09 4.29
CA PRO A 521 -27.93 -17.76 4.74
C PRO A 521 -27.94 -16.72 5.85
N TYR A 522 -28.99 -15.93 5.94
CA TYR A 522 -29.22 -15.09 7.12
C TYR A 522 -29.39 -15.92 8.39
N PRO A 523 -29.10 -15.34 9.57
CA PRO A 523 -29.45 -15.95 10.85
C PRO A 523 -30.97 -16.23 10.93
N PRO A 524 -31.40 -17.30 11.65
CA PRO A 524 -32.82 -17.59 11.86
C PRO A 524 -33.55 -16.40 12.47
N GLY A 525 -34.73 -16.12 11.97
CA GLY A 525 -35.61 -15.03 12.46
C GLY A 525 -35.36 -13.66 11.82
N THR A 526 -34.50 -13.57 10.80
CA THR A 526 -34.37 -12.34 10.02
C THR A 526 -35.66 -12.02 9.28
N SER A 527 -36.17 -10.79 9.46
CA SER A 527 -37.36 -10.32 8.77
C SER A 527 -37.05 -9.84 7.35
N ASP A 528 -38.05 -9.75 6.49
CA ASP A 528 -37.89 -9.22 5.13
C ASP A 528 -37.52 -7.72 5.13
N ASP A 529 -37.93 -6.98 6.18
CA ASP A 529 -37.62 -5.56 6.37
C ASP A 529 -36.15 -5.32 6.79
N ASP A 530 -35.52 -6.31 7.44
CA ASP A 530 -34.13 -6.24 7.87
C ASP A 530 -33.14 -6.73 6.80
N ARG A 531 -33.61 -7.12 5.66
CA ARG A 531 -32.80 -7.71 4.59
C ARG A 531 -31.85 -6.68 3.98
N ALA A 532 -30.61 -7.06 3.74
CA ALA A 532 -29.63 -6.24 3.04
C ALA A 532 -30.06 -5.96 1.58
N THR A 533 -30.11 -4.68 1.22
CA THR A 533 -30.54 -4.23 -0.11
C THR A 533 -29.45 -3.54 -0.90
N GLU A 534 -28.41 -3.07 -0.24
CA GLU A 534 -27.24 -2.44 -0.81
C GLU A 534 -26.02 -2.76 0.07
N PHE A 535 -24.84 -2.93 -0.53
CA PHE A 535 -23.62 -3.25 0.19
C PHE A 535 -22.63 -2.10 0.09
N PHE A 536 -22.04 -1.75 1.23
CA PHE A 536 -20.99 -0.75 1.35
C PHE A 536 -19.71 -1.40 1.87
N HIS A 537 -18.61 -1.08 1.28
CA HIS A 537 -17.30 -1.59 1.70
C HIS A 537 -16.17 -0.77 1.08
N ARG A 538 -15.02 -0.81 1.68
CA ARG A 538 -13.80 -0.35 1.02
C ARG A 538 -13.51 -1.24 -0.20
N PRO A 539 -13.17 -0.69 -1.36
CA PRO A 539 -12.78 -1.47 -2.54
C PRO A 539 -11.75 -2.54 -2.20
N GLY A 540 -11.96 -3.75 -2.71
CA GLY A 540 -11.11 -4.90 -2.43
C GLY A 540 -11.26 -5.56 -1.05
N SER A 541 -12.10 -5.06 -0.15
CA SER A 541 -12.43 -5.74 1.11
C SER A 541 -13.32 -6.97 0.87
N ALA A 542 -13.23 -7.98 1.76
CA ALA A 542 -14.15 -9.11 1.82
C ALA A 542 -15.13 -9.02 3.01
N THR A 543 -15.13 -7.89 3.73
CA THR A 543 -16.13 -7.55 4.73
C THR A 543 -17.03 -6.48 4.15
N LEU A 544 -18.33 -6.74 4.14
CA LEU A 544 -19.35 -5.85 3.59
C LEU A 544 -20.29 -5.40 4.71
N VAL A 545 -20.82 -4.19 4.59
CA VAL A 545 -21.83 -3.64 5.47
C VAL A 545 -23.08 -3.36 4.66
N ALA A 546 -24.24 -3.61 5.25
CA ALA A 546 -25.54 -3.24 4.71
C ALA A 546 -26.46 -2.73 5.82
N GLU A 547 -27.40 -1.89 5.50
CA GLU A 547 -28.43 -1.50 6.45
C GLU A 547 -29.33 -2.68 6.81
N ALA A 548 -29.72 -2.77 8.08
CA ALA A 548 -30.65 -3.76 8.64
C ALA A 548 -31.95 -3.09 9.11
N GLY A 549 -32.55 -2.29 8.23
CA GLY A 549 -33.76 -1.54 8.53
C GLY A 549 -33.60 -0.64 9.75
N ARG A 550 -34.54 -0.71 10.70
CA ARG A 550 -34.50 0.08 11.95
C ARG A 550 -33.59 -0.51 13.03
N ARG A 551 -33.08 -1.69 12.82
CA ARG A 551 -32.29 -2.45 13.78
C ARG A 551 -30.87 -1.95 13.88
N GLY A 552 -30.29 -1.55 12.75
CA GLY A 552 -28.90 -1.10 12.66
C GLY A 552 -28.24 -1.54 11.36
N VAL A 553 -27.17 -2.33 11.44
CA VAL A 553 -26.42 -2.78 10.27
C VAL A 553 -26.13 -4.28 10.29
N TRP A 554 -26.07 -4.85 9.10
CA TRP A 554 -25.49 -6.16 8.86
C TRP A 554 -24.00 -6.02 8.55
N VAL A 555 -23.22 -6.93 9.09
CA VAL A 555 -21.84 -7.19 8.66
C VAL A 555 -21.80 -8.57 8.02
N LEU A 556 -21.44 -8.64 6.74
CA LEU A 556 -21.18 -9.89 6.03
C LEU A 556 -19.68 -10.10 5.90
N ASP A 557 -19.17 -11.09 6.61
CA ASP A 557 -17.79 -11.57 6.42
C ASP A 557 -17.79 -12.71 5.39
N VAL A 558 -17.36 -12.38 4.18
CA VAL A 558 -17.31 -13.33 3.05
C VAL A 558 -16.28 -14.44 3.29
N HIS A 559 -15.22 -14.16 4.04
CA HIS A 559 -14.18 -15.14 4.36
C HIS A 559 -14.67 -16.17 5.38
N ARG A 560 -15.28 -15.67 6.47
CA ARG A 560 -15.85 -16.52 7.54
C ARG A 560 -17.21 -17.09 7.18
N LYS A 561 -17.83 -16.57 6.11
CA LYS A 561 -19.18 -16.94 5.64
C LYS A 561 -20.24 -16.74 6.71
N THR A 562 -20.20 -15.58 7.36
CA THR A 562 -21.08 -15.26 8.49
C THR A 562 -21.74 -13.90 8.31
N TRP A 563 -23.00 -13.82 8.72
CA TRP A 563 -23.71 -12.58 8.96
C TRP A 563 -23.69 -12.26 10.45
N THR A 564 -23.36 -11.02 10.79
CA THR A 564 -23.46 -10.47 12.15
C THR A 564 -24.38 -9.25 12.12
N ALA A 565 -25.44 -9.27 12.91
CA ALA A 565 -26.28 -8.10 13.10
C ALA A 565 -25.69 -7.25 14.23
N LEU A 566 -25.51 -5.96 14.00
CA LEU A 566 -25.19 -4.98 15.02
C LEU A 566 -26.43 -4.15 15.30
N ASP A 567 -27.02 -4.38 16.48
CA ASP A 567 -28.26 -3.73 16.94
C ASP A 567 -27.90 -2.34 17.53
N ILE A 568 -27.47 -1.41 16.65
CA ILE A 568 -27.02 -0.06 17.02
C ILE A 568 -28.10 1.01 16.79
N GLY A 569 -29.32 0.59 16.46
CA GLY A 569 -30.39 1.50 16.10
C GLY A 569 -30.33 1.99 14.65
N PRO A 570 -31.28 2.83 14.22
CA PRO A 570 -31.30 3.31 12.84
C PRO A 570 -30.09 4.16 12.50
N VAL A 571 -29.44 3.82 11.40
CA VAL A 571 -28.33 4.57 10.82
C VAL A 571 -28.78 5.25 9.54
N VAL A 572 -28.11 6.33 9.15
CA VAL A 572 -28.35 7.05 7.90
C VAL A 572 -27.28 6.80 6.85
N ALA A 573 -26.12 6.36 7.27
CA ALA A 573 -25.05 5.86 6.39
C ALA A 573 -24.14 4.93 7.18
N ALA A 574 -23.62 3.90 6.53
CA ALA A 574 -22.62 3.01 7.12
C ALA A 574 -21.61 2.56 6.08
N ASN A 575 -20.38 2.33 6.49
CA ASN A 575 -19.34 1.74 5.66
C ASN A 575 -18.27 1.05 6.53
N THR A 576 -17.40 0.25 5.93
CA THR A 576 -16.35 -0.46 6.66
C THR A 576 -15.00 -0.39 5.96
N ALA A 577 -13.95 -0.25 6.76
CA ALA A 577 -12.58 -0.30 6.28
C ALA A 577 -12.07 -1.73 5.98
N GLY A 578 -12.84 -2.75 6.34
CA GLY A 578 -12.56 -4.16 5.99
C GLY A 578 -12.30 -5.07 7.19
N GLU A 579 -11.62 -6.18 6.93
CA GLU A 579 -11.39 -7.25 7.90
C GLU A 579 -10.59 -6.77 9.12
N GLY A 580 -11.20 -6.89 10.32
CA GLY A 580 -10.56 -6.48 11.58
C GLY A 580 -10.40 -4.97 11.77
N ALA A 581 -10.94 -4.18 10.85
CA ALA A 581 -10.91 -2.71 10.91
C ALA A 581 -12.27 -2.13 11.34
N ALA A 582 -12.34 -0.80 11.42
CA ALA A 582 -13.52 -0.09 11.89
C ALA A 582 -14.71 -0.23 10.95
N LEU A 583 -15.91 -0.42 11.53
CA LEU A 583 -17.17 -0.12 10.92
C LEU A 583 -17.57 1.30 11.34
N LEU A 584 -17.90 2.14 10.37
CA LEU A 584 -18.33 3.50 10.57
C LEU A 584 -19.85 3.58 10.35
N ALA A 585 -20.57 4.19 11.28
CA ALA A 585 -22.02 4.40 11.20
C ALA A 585 -22.35 5.84 11.59
N LEU A 586 -23.13 6.52 10.74
CA LEU A 586 -23.64 7.85 10.97
C LEU A 586 -25.11 7.75 11.42
N THR A 587 -25.43 8.42 12.52
CA THR A 587 -26.78 8.49 13.05
C THR A 587 -27.47 9.80 12.66
N ALA A 588 -28.81 9.85 12.76
CA ALA A 588 -29.62 10.99 12.31
C ALA A 588 -29.34 12.31 13.06
N ASP A 589 -28.76 12.25 14.23
CA ASP A 589 -28.31 13.40 15.02
C ASP A 589 -26.93 13.95 14.58
N GLY A 590 -26.32 13.35 13.53
CA GLY A 590 -25.07 13.80 12.95
C GLY A 590 -23.82 13.25 13.65
N LEU A 591 -23.95 12.32 14.59
CA LEU A 591 -22.81 11.66 15.22
C LEU A 591 -22.28 10.53 14.32
N LEU A 592 -20.97 10.49 14.18
CA LEU A 592 -20.27 9.37 13.56
C LEU A 592 -19.72 8.45 14.65
N HIS A 593 -20.04 7.18 14.56
CA HIS A 593 -19.62 6.13 15.47
C HIS A 593 -18.65 5.17 14.76
N SER A 594 -17.69 4.65 15.50
CA SER A 594 -16.80 3.57 15.07
C SER A 594 -17.04 2.34 15.92
N TYR A 595 -17.32 1.21 15.27
CA TYR A 595 -17.55 -0.08 15.92
C TYR A 595 -16.49 -1.09 15.47
N ASP A 596 -16.20 -2.03 16.35
CA ASP A 596 -15.52 -3.27 15.96
C ASP A 596 -16.51 -4.15 15.18
N ALA A 597 -16.20 -4.44 13.93
CA ALA A 597 -17.11 -5.14 13.02
C ALA A 597 -17.43 -6.59 13.44
N VAL A 598 -16.64 -7.18 14.34
CA VAL A 598 -16.83 -8.57 14.80
C VAL A 598 -17.60 -8.63 16.09
N SER A 599 -17.23 -7.82 17.08
CA SER A 599 -17.84 -7.84 18.42
C SER A 599 -19.02 -6.88 18.57
N GLY A 600 -19.19 -5.92 17.64
CA GLY A 600 -20.19 -4.87 17.75
C GLY A 600 -19.88 -3.83 18.84
N ARG A 601 -18.72 -3.90 19.47
CA ARG A 601 -18.34 -2.95 20.51
C ARG A 601 -18.04 -1.59 19.88
N GLU A 602 -18.61 -0.53 20.46
CA GLU A 602 -18.23 0.84 20.11
C GLU A 602 -16.79 1.13 20.51
N ASN A 603 -15.97 1.59 19.57
CA ASN A 603 -14.58 1.97 19.80
C ASN A 603 -14.44 3.46 20.04
N ALA A 604 -15.22 4.28 19.32
CA ALA A 604 -15.21 5.73 19.41
C ALA A 604 -16.53 6.33 18.92
N ALA A 605 -16.88 7.51 19.44
CA ALA A 605 -17.90 8.37 18.87
C ALA A 605 -17.31 9.77 18.68
N ALA A 606 -17.50 10.34 17.49
CA ALA A 606 -17.08 11.70 17.21
C ALA A 606 -18.12 12.70 17.75
N ARG A 607 -17.72 13.97 17.89
CA ARG A 607 -18.71 15.06 18.01
C ARG A 607 -19.59 15.09 16.77
N PRO A 608 -20.79 15.70 16.81
CA PRO A 608 -21.61 15.82 15.60
C PRO A 608 -20.78 16.42 14.46
N LEU A 609 -20.64 15.66 13.39
CA LEU A 609 -19.85 16.04 12.20
C LEU A 609 -20.74 16.68 11.13
N THR A 610 -22.03 16.37 11.17
CA THR A 610 -23.05 16.99 10.31
C THR A 610 -24.17 17.58 11.17
N ALA A 611 -24.93 18.51 10.61
CA ALA A 611 -26.16 18.97 11.25
C ALA A 611 -27.15 17.79 11.36
N PRO A 612 -28.05 17.80 12.37
CA PRO A 612 -29.15 16.83 12.43
C PRO A 612 -29.97 16.87 11.14
N MET A 613 -30.29 15.68 10.62
CA MET A 613 -30.91 15.55 9.32
C MET A 613 -32.43 15.64 9.43
N PRO A 614 -33.08 16.54 8.65
CA PRO A 614 -34.52 16.56 8.52
C PRO A 614 -35.02 15.29 7.81
N ASP A 615 -36.23 14.83 8.15
CA ASP A 615 -36.88 13.74 7.45
C ASP A 615 -36.94 14.00 5.93
N GLY A 616 -36.47 13.04 5.14
CA GLY A 616 -36.46 13.13 3.67
C GLY A 616 -35.31 13.91 3.04
N ALA A 617 -34.35 14.42 3.84
CA ALA A 617 -33.12 14.98 3.28
C ALA A 617 -32.24 13.87 2.69
N PRO A 618 -31.45 14.16 1.63
CA PRO A 618 -30.47 13.21 1.13
C PRO A 618 -29.48 12.82 2.24
N ALA A 619 -29.32 11.52 2.47
CA ALA A 619 -28.39 11.03 3.47
C ALA A 619 -26.95 11.35 3.07
N PRO A 620 -26.10 11.82 4.00
CA PRO A 620 -24.67 11.90 3.78
C PRO A 620 -24.09 10.53 3.43
N GLN A 621 -22.96 10.54 2.72
CA GLN A 621 -22.26 9.34 2.29
C GLN A 621 -20.94 9.20 3.04
N ILE A 622 -20.60 7.98 3.43
CA ILE A 622 -19.30 7.64 4.01
C ILE A 622 -18.53 6.86 2.96
N LEU A 623 -17.48 7.43 2.40
CA LEU A 623 -16.51 6.70 1.58
C LEU A 623 -15.33 6.31 2.46
N VAL A 624 -14.76 5.10 2.26
CA VAL A 624 -13.69 4.59 3.11
C VAL A 624 -12.53 4.12 2.26
N ASP A 625 -11.37 4.65 2.58
CA ASP A 625 -10.06 4.29 2.04
C ASP A 625 -9.27 3.42 3.04
N GLU A 626 -8.02 3.05 2.70
CA GLU A 626 -7.15 2.25 3.58
C GLU A 626 -6.82 2.93 4.90
N HIS A 627 -6.77 4.26 4.91
CA HIS A 627 -6.34 5.04 6.06
C HIS A 627 -7.31 6.16 6.46
N ARG A 628 -8.27 6.49 5.59
CA ARG A 628 -9.18 7.63 5.75
C ARG A 628 -10.61 7.28 5.42
N ALA A 629 -11.51 8.05 5.99
CA ALA A 629 -12.91 8.08 5.56
C ALA A 629 -13.28 9.51 5.17
N TYR A 630 -14.16 9.63 4.20
CA TYR A 630 -14.66 10.91 3.72
C TYR A 630 -16.17 10.97 3.96
N LEU A 631 -16.60 12.04 4.63
CA LEU A 631 -18.00 12.30 4.95
C LEU A 631 -18.40 13.66 4.35
N ASN A 632 -19.41 13.69 3.49
CA ASN A 632 -19.96 14.95 3.02
C ASN A 632 -20.89 15.57 4.06
N ASP A 633 -20.75 16.87 4.26
CA ASP A 633 -21.65 17.71 5.06
C ASP A 633 -22.31 18.76 4.14
N PRO A 634 -23.53 18.48 3.66
CA PRO A 634 -24.27 19.43 2.83
C PRO A 634 -24.57 20.76 3.51
N ALA A 635 -24.78 20.76 4.82
CA ALA A 635 -25.14 21.97 5.58
C ALA A 635 -23.94 22.91 5.73
N ALA A 636 -22.74 22.38 5.97
CA ALA A 636 -21.51 23.15 6.05
C ALA A 636 -20.87 23.40 4.68
N ARG A 637 -21.39 22.81 3.59
CA ARG A 637 -20.76 22.80 2.25
C ARG A 637 -19.32 22.32 2.32
N ALA A 638 -19.11 21.20 2.96
CA ALA A 638 -17.78 20.67 3.22
C ALA A 638 -17.71 19.15 3.07
N ILE A 639 -16.51 18.65 2.92
CA ILE A 639 -16.19 17.23 3.05
C ILE A 639 -15.16 17.09 4.18
N HIS A 640 -15.46 16.22 5.14
CA HIS A 640 -14.56 15.92 6.25
C HIS A 640 -13.76 14.67 5.91
N GLU A 641 -12.44 14.79 5.93
CA GLU A 641 -11.51 13.66 5.93
C GLU A 641 -11.25 13.24 7.37
N ILE A 642 -11.53 11.99 7.68
CA ILE A 642 -11.56 11.45 9.04
C ILE A 642 -10.52 10.35 9.16
N ASP A 643 -9.66 10.47 10.17
CA ASP A 643 -8.78 9.41 10.60
C ASP A 643 -9.55 8.45 11.52
N TYR A 644 -10.04 7.36 10.96
CA TYR A 644 -10.83 6.40 11.71
C TYR A 644 -9.99 5.50 12.63
N THR A 645 -8.67 5.56 12.51
CA THR A 645 -7.73 4.85 13.41
C THR A 645 -7.34 5.69 14.63
N ASP A 646 -7.59 7.01 14.57
CA ASP A 646 -7.29 7.96 15.65
C ASP A 646 -8.57 8.59 16.23
N ASN A 647 -9.41 7.76 16.85
CA ASN A 647 -10.65 8.18 17.53
C ASN A 647 -11.56 9.09 16.68
N LEU A 648 -11.69 8.81 15.39
CA LEU A 648 -12.51 9.58 14.43
C LEU A 648 -12.09 11.06 14.34
N ARG A 649 -10.79 11.34 14.47
CA ARG A 649 -10.27 12.70 14.37
C ARG A 649 -10.41 13.23 12.94
N ILE A 650 -10.94 14.44 12.79
CA ILE A 650 -10.93 15.14 11.51
C ILE A 650 -9.47 15.47 11.16
N ALA A 651 -8.99 14.90 10.07
CA ALA A 651 -7.65 15.14 9.53
C ALA A 651 -7.62 16.43 8.70
N ARG A 652 -8.58 16.57 7.78
CA ARG A 652 -8.75 17.76 6.93
C ARG A 652 -10.24 18.05 6.71
N THR A 653 -10.53 19.28 6.26
CA THR A 653 -11.88 19.67 5.83
C THR A 653 -11.75 20.44 4.52
N PHE A 654 -12.40 19.95 3.47
CA PHE A 654 -12.45 20.59 2.18
C PHE A 654 -13.72 21.46 2.09
N GLY A 655 -13.57 22.78 2.12
CA GLY A 655 -14.69 23.71 1.93
C GLY A 655 -15.04 23.82 0.44
N LEU A 656 -16.31 23.71 0.11
CA LEU A 656 -16.81 23.74 -1.27
C LEU A 656 -17.65 24.99 -1.54
N ASP A 657 -17.66 25.43 -2.80
CA ASP A 657 -18.55 26.48 -3.31
C ASP A 657 -19.96 25.94 -3.64
N ILE A 658 -20.16 24.61 -3.60
CA ILE A 658 -21.39 23.89 -3.89
C ILE A 658 -21.87 23.12 -2.65
N THR A 659 -23.11 22.66 -2.67
CA THR A 659 -23.64 21.77 -1.62
C THR A 659 -23.34 20.32 -2.00
N PRO A 660 -22.46 19.60 -1.27
CA PRO A 660 -22.07 18.23 -1.61
C PRO A 660 -23.20 17.26 -1.24
N THR A 661 -24.18 17.07 -2.10
CA THR A 661 -25.31 16.15 -1.87
C THR A 661 -25.00 14.72 -2.27
N ALA A 662 -24.05 14.51 -3.20
CA ALA A 662 -23.57 13.20 -3.60
C ALA A 662 -22.08 13.26 -3.92
N MET A 663 -21.36 12.18 -3.62
CA MET A 663 -19.93 12.09 -3.92
C MET A 663 -19.51 10.65 -4.19
N VAL A 664 -18.45 10.48 -4.99
CA VAL A 664 -17.77 9.19 -5.20
C VAL A 664 -16.26 9.41 -5.25
N GLU A 665 -15.51 8.38 -4.94
CA GLU A 665 -14.07 8.38 -5.03
C GLU A 665 -13.58 7.64 -6.27
N THR A 666 -12.49 8.16 -6.86
CA THR A 666 -11.82 7.64 -8.04
C THR A 666 -10.30 7.72 -7.85
N GLY A 667 -9.52 7.10 -8.74
CA GLY A 667 -8.06 7.20 -8.72
C GLY A 667 -7.35 6.15 -7.84
N ARG A 668 -8.08 5.11 -7.47
CA ARG A 668 -7.51 3.98 -6.69
C ARG A 668 -7.07 2.85 -7.57
#